data_6e1abdcf111ff5bfe35f869c6560a0b6
#
_entry.id   6e1abdcf111ff5bfe35f869c6560a0b6
#
_cell.length_a   1.000
_cell.length_b   1.000
_cell.length_c   1.000
_cell.angle_alpha   90.00
_cell.angle_beta   90.00
_cell.angle_gamma   90.00
#
_symmetry.space_group_name_H-M   'P 1'
#
loop_
_entity.id
_entity.type
_entity.pdbx_description
1 polymer ?
#
loop_
_entity_poly.entity_id
_entity_poly.type
_entity_poly.pdbx_seq_one_letter_code
_entity_poly.pdbx_strand_id
1 'polypeptide(L)'
;VALIVANRVKNHALAVLVLLAVFAAFYFGTTDFLCGTIDPWGRVLPLLFSDVTGMTRLEWIILQRGMFVFLGLGLVVLAMGMMPRLSERAGVTWKVRAGGWTFLLIGILFGGAYYGIFHEINNRRDLYREVFEKYAEVKGGHVKAHNIYFRQEGDKIMGVSDLVVTNVGVQPLAHPVLYLNPGLEVTALTGEQGENLSYTRESQAILLEKALQPGEEILLHLVYEGKIDEAICFPDFTNEEFHDTRLMSFFQTYHSMFRHGRCFARVGDDYTLLFPECLWYPVAVSPVNVSAPLARQYDFTRYRLKVGDIGERVAISQGEMEMSGDTTVFRNREPLPSLSLSIGSYERKSIVLDSLTFELYHFPGHDFFMRDYMSLKDSAEFLLEEPVSMMREIKGGDYPFRKFTLVETPVNFVPRQRKGFTGSQFVQPEILFYPERMYLGYYAHVGFWPGDEDERTRFELEVEAFRNLLVLNLLAGVFDCSVLFGDFGGVLQSDEYPGFGGIVNDLAKVDFSNGPMVYVGEEISYSEIVTYWKGKSMREAFVDQEVKGEQLQKLLRKKYELIQKHLQALVGERELFNFMKQFKQSHLFMRPDFEELEREFNTRFHVNLREILDYYYEGKELPALFIRDLKVELYEEDEETKNIGSCKIYNPTSVPAVVTLSVATYSMGDNEIGSGLRNYLIPGHSCKEIRADLGMRDVFALGMNLSQNLPGENILEWTSS
;
A
#
# COMPACT_ATOMS: atom_id res chain seq x y z
N VAL A 1 20.55 -33.96 -16.22
CA VAL A 1 20.50 -34.72 -14.94
C VAL A 1 19.99 -36.13 -15.20
N ALA A 2 18.81 -36.33 -15.83
CA ALA A 2 18.22 -37.66 -16.02
C ALA A 2 19.15 -38.63 -16.70
N LEU A 3 19.84 -38.23 -17.78
CA LEU A 3 20.81 -39.07 -18.49
C LEU A 3 21.98 -39.48 -17.62
N ILE A 4 22.47 -38.60 -16.75
CA ILE A 4 23.59 -38.93 -15.86
C ILE A 4 23.13 -39.89 -14.78
N VAL A 5 21.96 -39.66 -14.17
CA VAL A 5 21.39 -40.57 -13.16
C VAL A 5 21.13 -41.94 -13.75
N ALA A 6 20.50 -42.02 -14.92
CA ALA A 6 20.21 -43.30 -15.60
C ALA A 6 21.47 -44.06 -15.98
N ASN A 7 22.57 -43.37 -16.29
CA ASN A 7 23.84 -44.00 -16.65
C ASN A 7 24.66 -44.47 -15.40
N ARG A 8 24.46 -43.86 -14.22
CA ARG A 8 25.17 -44.15 -12.98
C ARG A 8 24.42 -45.08 -12.05
N VAL A 9 23.10 -44.98 -12.00
CA VAL A 9 22.26 -45.77 -11.11
C VAL A 9 21.72 -46.97 -11.86
N LYS A 10 22.31 -48.17 -11.57
CA LYS A 10 21.96 -49.43 -12.25
C LYS A 10 20.53 -49.91 -11.93
N ASN A 11 19.97 -49.51 -10.79
CA ASN A 11 18.62 -49.88 -10.39
C ASN A 11 17.64 -48.82 -10.92
N HIS A 12 16.75 -49.21 -11.82
CA HIS A 12 15.77 -48.30 -12.45
C HIS A 12 14.81 -47.67 -11.44
N ALA A 13 14.34 -48.42 -10.45
CA ALA A 13 13.45 -47.90 -9.41
C ALA A 13 14.15 -46.83 -8.56
N LEU A 14 15.38 -47.04 -8.19
CA LEU A 14 16.21 -46.09 -7.46
C LEU A 14 16.50 -44.84 -8.33
N ALA A 15 16.74 -45.02 -9.63
CA ALA A 15 16.98 -43.90 -10.55
C ALA A 15 15.76 -43.02 -10.65
N VAL A 16 14.54 -43.58 -10.75
CA VAL A 16 13.28 -42.86 -10.77
C VAL A 16 13.06 -42.10 -9.44
N LEU A 17 13.32 -42.77 -8.31
CA LEU A 17 13.20 -42.15 -6.98
C LEU A 17 14.13 -40.95 -6.82
N VAL A 18 15.38 -41.05 -7.25
CA VAL A 18 16.35 -39.94 -7.24
C VAL A 18 15.88 -38.80 -8.13
N LEU A 19 15.36 -39.08 -9.31
CA LEU A 19 14.86 -38.06 -10.21
C LEU A 19 13.62 -37.36 -9.65
N LEU A 20 12.71 -38.10 -9.02
CA LEU A 20 11.53 -37.49 -8.33
C LEU A 20 11.97 -36.64 -7.14
N ALA A 21 12.95 -37.10 -6.36
CA ALA A 21 13.49 -36.30 -5.25
C ALA A 21 14.16 -34.99 -5.76
N VAL A 22 14.95 -35.08 -6.83
CA VAL A 22 15.55 -33.89 -7.47
C VAL A 22 14.48 -32.96 -8.00
N PHE A 23 13.45 -33.49 -8.69
CA PHE A 23 12.34 -32.71 -9.18
C PHE A 23 11.60 -31.99 -8.02
N ALA A 24 11.27 -32.72 -6.97
CA ALA A 24 10.60 -32.16 -5.80
C ALA A 24 11.45 -31.07 -5.11
N ALA A 25 12.75 -31.30 -4.94
CA ALA A 25 13.66 -30.31 -4.37
C ALA A 25 13.70 -29.02 -5.20
N PHE A 26 13.75 -29.13 -6.52
CA PHE A 26 13.69 -27.95 -7.40
C PHE A 26 12.31 -27.32 -7.47
N TYR A 27 11.24 -28.09 -7.37
CA TYR A 27 9.88 -27.57 -7.44
C TYR A 27 9.48 -26.82 -6.18
N PHE A 28 9.78 -27.35 -5.00
CA PHE A 28 9.35 -26.78 -3.73
C PHE A 28 10.41 -25.93 -3.04
N GLY A 29 11.70 -26.15 -3.29
CA GLY A 29 12.78 -25.56 -2.51
C GLY A 29 13.56 -24.42 -3.18
N THR A 30 13.40 -24.17 -4.48
CA THR A 30 14.32 -23.26 -5.19
C THR A 30 13.74 -21.93 -5.61
N THR A 31 12.43 -21.72 -5.47
CA THR A 31 11.77 -20.55 -6.03
C THR A 31 12.34 -19.23 -5.48
N ASP A 32 12.60 -19.16 -4.18
CA ASP A 32 13.07 -17.94 -3.52
C ASP A 32 14.56 -17.96 -3.22
N PHE A 33 15.19 -19.13 -3.35
CA PHE A 33 16.60 -19.27 -3.03
C PHE A 33 17.49 -18.47 -4.00
N LEU A 34 18.40 -17.65 -3.44
CA LEU A 34 19.28 -16.75 -4.19
C LEU A 34 18.53 -15.91 -5.23
N CYS A 35 17.42 -15.29 -4.84
CA CYS A 35 16.58 -14.46 -5.72
C CYS A 35 16.11 -15.20 -6.98
N GLY A 36 15.83 -16.50 -6.88
CA GLY A 36 15.36 -17.31 -8.01
C GLY A 36 16.46 -17.71 -9.02
N THR A 37 17.74 -17.49 -8.68
CA THR A 37 18.87 -17.86 -9.59
C THR A 37 18.78 -19.30 -10.01
N ILE A 38 18.50 -20.22 -9.08
CA ILE A 38 18.45 -21.66 -9.35
C ILE A 38 17.04 -22.21 -9.61
N ASP A 39 16.06 -21.35 -9.89
CA ASP A 39 14.72 -21.77 -10.29
C ASP A 39 14.69 -22.18 -11.79
N PRO A 40 14.65 -23.48 -12.13
CA PRO A 40 14.67 -23.94 -13.51
C PRO A 40 13.38 -23.63 -14.27
N TRP A 41 12.30 -23.34 -13.55
CA TRP A 41 10.99 -23.03 -14.14
C TRP A 41 10.84 -21.57 -14.53
N GLY A 42 11.64 -20.68 -13.94
CA GLY A 42 11.59 -19.25 -14.18
C GLY A 42 10.31 -18.57 -13.66
N ARG A 43 9.71 -19.15 -12.61
CA ARG A 43 8.48 -18.65 -12.00
C ARG A 43 8.59 -17.25 -11.42
N VAL A 44 9.82 -16.83 -11.13
CA VAL A 44 10.12 -15.52 -10.55
C VAL A 44 10.41 -14.44 -11.58
N LEU A 45 10.66 -14.82 -12.85
CA LEU A 45 11.08 -13.88 -13.89
C LEU A 45 9.90 -13.10 -14.47
N PRO A 46 10.11 -11.83 -14.85
CA PRO A 46 9.10 -10.98 -15.49
C PRO A 46 8.95 -11.33 -16.97
N LEU A 47 8.38 -12.51 -17.27
CA LEU A 47 8.19 -13.01 -18.65
C LEU A 47 6.97 -12.38 -19.34
N LEU A 48 6.62 -11.15 -18.99
CA LEU A 48 5.50 -10.42 -19.58
C LEU A 48 6.04 -9.39 -20.58
N PHE A 49 5.34 -9.30 -21.70
CA PHE A 49 5.59 -8.32 -22.74
C PHE A 49 4.61 -7.17 -22.59
N SER A 50 5.14 -5.95 -22.48
CA SER A 50 4.38 -4.72 -22.53
C SER A 50 4.23 -4.27 -23.97
N ASP A 51 3.04 -3.82 -24.36
CA ASP A 51 2.81 -3.28 -25.69
C ASP A 51 3.50 -1.91 -25.89
N VAL A 52 3.91 -1.27 -24.79
CA VAL A 52 4.58 0.04 -24.79
C VAL A 52 6.10 -0.08 -24.61
N THR A 53 6.53 -0.84 -23.60
CA THR A 53 7.95 -0.90 -23.22
C THR A 53 8.64 -2.22 -23.58
N GLY A 54 7.92 -3.14 -24.23
CA GLY A 54 8.45 -4.43 -24.59
C GLY A 54 8.73 -5.32 -23.37
N MET A 55 9.81 -6.09 -23.45
CA MET A 55 10.28 -6.89 -22.31
C MET A 55 11.24 -6.05 -21.47
N THR A 56 10.77 -5.60 -20.33
CA THR A 56 11.63 -4.96 -19.34
C THR A 56 12.49 -6.03 -18.64
N ARG A 57 13.69 -5.67 -18.18
CA ARG A 57 14.63 -6.61 -17.52
C ARG A 57 15.00 -7.82 -18.39
N LEU A 58 15.11 -7.62 -19.69
CA LEU A 58 15.48 -8.68 -20.65
C LEU A 58 16.83 -9.31 -20.28
N GLU A 59 17.78 -8.51 -19.80
CA GLU A 59 19.08 -8.96 -19.32
C GLU A 59 18.97 -10.00 -18.18
N TRP A 60 18.01 -9.85 -17.26
CA TRP A 60 17.78 -10.81 -16.18
C TRP A 60 17.29 -12.15 -16.73
N ILE A 61 16.39 -12.09 -17.70
CA ILE A 61 15.87 -13.28 -18.37
C ILE A 61 16.97 -14.00 -19.13
N ILE A 62 17.78 -13.27 -19.91
CA ILE A 62 18.90 -13.84 -20.68
C ILE A 62 19.92 -14.50 -19.76
N LEU A 63 20.31 -13.84 -18.67
CA LEU A 63 21.29 -14.37 -17.73
C LEU A 63 20.77 -15.64 -17.05
N GLN A 64 19.58 -15.59 -16.48
CA GLN A 64 19.02 -16.73 -15.76
C GLN A 64 18.68 -17.91 -16.68
N ARG A 65 18.05 -17.67 -17.85
CA ARG A 65 17.77 -18.73 -18.82
C ARG A 65 19.05 -19.25 -19.48
N GLY A 66 19.98 -18.36 -19.81
CA GLY A 66 21.29 -18.69 -20.36
C GLY A 66 22.06 -19.63 -19.42
N MET A 67 22.04 -19.39 -18.12
CA MET A 67 22.61 -20.30 -17.13
C MET A 67 22.07 -21.72 -17.34
N PHE A 68 20.76 -21.91 -17.40
CA PHE A 68 20.18 -23.24 -17.53
C PHE A 68 20.47 -23.89 -18.90
N VAL A 69 20.51 -23.10 -19.97
CA VAL A 69 20.89 -23.59 -21.30
C VAL A 69 22.33 -24.13 -21.28
N PHE A 70 23.29 -23.35 -20.76
CA PHE A 70 24.69 -23.77 -20.72
C PHE A 70 24.92 -24.90 -19.73
N LEU A 71 24.28 -24.89 -18.54
CA LEU A 71 24.34 -26.02 -17.61
C LEU A 71 23.76 -27.31 -18.24
N GLY A 72 22.61 -27.16 -18.94
CA GLY A 72 21.97 -28.27 -19.64
C GLY A 72 22.88 -28.87 -20.73
N LEU A 73 23.46 -28.02 -21.59
CA LEU A 73 24.41 -28.44 -22.63
C LEU A 73 25.66 -29.11 -22.01
N GLY A 74 26.20 -28.51 -20.96
CA GLY A 74 27.36 -29.10 -20.25
C GLY A 74 27.08 -30.48 -19.71
N LEU A 75 25.92 -30.66 -19.06
CA LEU A 75 25.51 -31.99 -18.54
C LEU A 75 25.28 -33.02 -19.65
N VAL A 76 24.68 -32.62 -20.78
CA VAL A 76 24.50 -33.51 -21.92
C VAL A 76 25.83 -33.92 -22.52
N VAL A 77 26.74 -32.96 -22.76
CA VAL A 77 28.08 -33.25 -23.32
C VAL A 77 28.90 -34.13 -22.37
N LEU A 78 28.83 -33.91 -21.05
CA LEU A 78 29.45 -34.77 -20.06
C LEU A 78 28.85 -36.18 -20.06
N ALA A 79 27.53 -36.30 -20.14
CA ALA A 79 26.84 -37.58 -20.24
C ALA A 79 27.29 -38.37 -21.49
N MET A 80 27.42 -37.68 -22.63
CA MET A 80 27.97 -38.26 -23.86
C MET A 80 29.40 -38.74 -23.68
N GLY A 81 30.27 -38.02 -22.93
CA GLY A 81 31.62 -38.38 -22.58
C GLY A 81 31.74 -39.52 -21.58
N MET A 82 30.62 -39.92 -20.93
CA MET A 82 30.55 -41.04 -19.98
C MET A 82 30.00 -42.33 -20.61
N MET A 83 29.42 -42.26 -21.80
CA MET A 83 28.91 -43.47 -22.48
C MET A 83 30.03 -44.30 -23.05
N PRO A 84 30.05 -45.65 -22.84
CA PRO A 84 31.01 -46.53 -23.42
C PRO A 84 30.91 -46.55 -24.97
N ARG A 85 32.04 -46.42 -25.64
CA ARG A 85 32.11 -46.39 -27.12
C ARG A 85 32.86 -47.63 -27.61
N LEU A 86 32.52 -48.13 -28.77
CA LEU A 86 33.12 -49.31 -29.41
C LEU A 86 34.60 -49.11 -29.77
N SER A 87 35.05 -47.86 -30.00
CA SER A 87 36.48 -47.54 -30.15
C SER A 87 36.79 -46.29 -29.36
N GLU A 88 37.51 -46.41 -28.23
CA GLU A 88 37.93 -45.29 -27.43
C GLU A 88 39.22 -44.67 -27.94
N ARG A 89 39.11 -43.45 -28.51
CA ARG A 89 40.24 -42.56 -28.70
C ARG A 89 40.32 -41.63 -27.49
N ALA A 90 41.24 -41.87 -26.58
CA ALA A 90 41.39 -41.13 -25.32
C ALA A 90 41.39 -39.58 -25.52
N GLY A 91 42.01 -39.11 -26.60
CA GLY A 91 42.04 -37.68 -26.92
C GLY A 91 40.66 -37.07 -27.31
N VAL A 92 39.76 -37.84 -27.92
CA VAL A 92 38.42 -37.38 -28.27
C VAL A 92 37.55 -37.30 -27.01
N THR A 93 37.62 -38.32 -26.17
CA THR A 93 36.88 -38.39 -24.91
C THR A 93 37.27 -37.26 -23.97
N TRP A 94 38.56 -36.94 -23.89
CA TRP A 94 39.04 -35.80 -23.10
C TRP A 94 38.52 -34.45 -23.63
N LYS A 95 38.54 -34.21 -24.94
CA LYS A 95 38.01 -33.00 -25.57
C LYS A 95 36.51 -32.81 -25.30
N VAL A 96 35.75 -33.90 -25.39
CA VAL A 96 34.28 -33.88 -25.10
C VAL A 96 34.05 -33.53 -23.62
N ARG A 97 34.79 -34.17 -22.70
CA ARG A 97 34.66 -33.82 -21.27
C ARG A 97 35.09 -32.39 -20.97
N ALA A 98 36.19 -31.91 -21.56
CA ALA A 98 36.64 -30.55 -21.43
C ALA A 98 35.56 -29.54 -21.94
N GLY A 99 34.98 -29.83 -23.11
CA GLY A 99 33.87 -29.04 -23.65
C GLY A 99 32.65 -28.99 -22.71
N GLY A 100 32.31 -30.15 -22.12
CA GLY A 100 31.23 -30.21 -21.12
C GLY A 100 31.50 -29.35 -19.89
N TRP A 101 32.73 -29.40 -19.36
CA TRP A 101 33.12 -28.53 -18.23
C TRP A 101 33.15 -27.06 -18.62
N THR A 102 33.55 -26.71 -19.84
CA THR A 102 33.50 -25.31 -20.34
C THR A 102 32.10 -24.80 -20.35
N PHE A 103 31.11 -25.55 -20.84
CA PHE A 103 29.72 -25.16 -20.81
C PHE A 103 29.20 -24.99 -19.37
N LEU A 104 29.54 -25.89 -18.44
CA LEU A 104 29.15 -25.74 -17.05
C LEU A 104 29.74 -24.46 -16.45
N LEU A 105 31.00 -24.15 -16.72
CA LEU A 105 31.62 -22.91 -16.25
C LEU A 105 30.90 -21.64 -16.79
N ILE A 106 30.59 -21.64 -18.09
CA ILE A 106 29.81 -20.53 -18.69
C ILE A 106 28.47 -20.42 -17.99
N GLY A 107 27.75 -21.50 -17.76
CA GLY A 107 26.48 -21.48 -17.05
C GLY A 107 26.61 -20.91 -15.63
N ILE A 108 27.66 -21.30 -14.89
CA ILE A 108 27.93 -20.75 -13.55
C ILE A 108 28.22 -19.24 -13.63
N LEU A 109 28.97 -18.78 -14.64
CA LEU A 109 29.22 -17.34 -14.83
C LEU A 109 27.94 -16.55 -15.10
N PHE A 110 27.05 -17.09 -15.93
CA PHE A 110 25.73 -16.48 -16.18
C PHE A 110 24.90 -16.38 -14.87
N GLY A 111 24.86 -17.46 -14.08
CA GLY A 111 24.16 -17.45 -12.79
C GLY A 111 24.80 -16.49 -11.79
N GLY A 112 26.12 -16.42 -11.75
CA GLY A 112 26.86 -15.46 -10.92
C GLY A 112 26.59 -14.01 -11.32
N ALA A 113 26.52 -13.72 -12.63
CA ALA A 113 26.18 -12.39 -13.12
C ALA A 113 24.72 -12.01 -12.77
N TYR A 114 23.77 -12.94 -12.91
CA TYR A 114 22.39 -12.74 -12.50
C TYR A 114 22.29 -12.42 -11.00
N TYR A 115 22.87 -13.24 -10.15
CA TYR A 115 22.88 -13.03 -8.71
C TYR A 115 23.60 -11.71 -8.33
N GLY A 116 24.68 -11.38 -9.04
CA GLY A 116 25.44 -10.15 -8.83
C GLY A 116 24.60 -8.88 -8.99
N ILE A 117 23.64 -8.86 -9.92
CA ILE A 117 22.71 -7.74 -10.09
C ILE A 117 21.90 -7.51 -8.81
N PHE A 118 21.31 -8.56 -8.25
CA PHE A 118 20.52 -8.45 -7.01
C PHE A 118 21.39 -8.06 -5.81
N HIS A 119 22.60 -8.62 -5.73
CA HIS A 119 23.53 -8.28 -4.67
C HIS A 119 23.92 -6.78 -4.72
N GLU A 120 24.16 -6.24 -5.90
CA GLU A 120 24.46 -4.82 -6.07
C GLU A 120 23.28 -3.93 -5.70
N ILE A 121 22.06 -4.27 -6.14
CA ILE A 121 20.84 -3.55 -5.75
C ILE A 121 20.67 -3.56 -4.24
N ASN A 122 20.84 -4.71 -3.59
CA ASN A 122 20.70 -4.85 -2.15
C ASN A 122 21.73 -4.00 -1.39
N ASN A 123 23.00 -4.02 -1.81
CA ASN A 123 24.04 -3.19 -1.17
C ASN A 123 23.73 -1.68 -1.28
N ARG A 124 23.23 -1.23 -2.43
CA ARG A 124 22.81 0.19 -2.58
C ARG A 124 21.61 0.50 -1.69
N ARG A 125 20.63 -0.38 -1.59
CA ARG A 125 19.47 -0.22 -0.71
C ARG A 125 19.88 -0.12 0.77
N ASP A 126 20.80 -0.98 1.20
CA ASP A 126 21.29 -0.97 2.58
C ASP A 126 22.00 0.36 2.88
N LEU A 127 22.83 0.87 1.97
CA LEU A 127 23.44 2.20 2.08
C LEU A 127 22.38 3.32 2.19
N TYR A 128 21.35 3.28 1.34
CA TYR A 128 20.30 4.32 1.37
C TYR A 128 19.49 4.27 2.66
N ARG A 129 19.25 3.09 3.19
CA ARG A 129 18.59 2.90 4.47
C ARG A 129 19.42 3.49 5.62
N GLU A 130 20.72 3.19 5.66
CA GLU A 130 21.63 3.77 6.66
C GLU A 130 21.61 5.30 6.64
N VAL A 131 21.59 5.91 5.45
CA VAL A 131 21.53 7.38 5.32
C VAL A 131 20.17 7.92 5.80
N PHE A 132 19.06 7.27 5.50
CA PHE A 132 17.75 7.69 6.04
C PHE A 132 17.70 7.56 7.57
N GLU A 133 18.24 6.49 8.14
CA GLU A 133 18.32 6.30 9.60
C GLU A 133 19.19 7.38 10.25
N LYS A 134 20.34 7.66 9.65
CA LYS A 134 21.27 8.67 10.16
C LYS A 134 20.65 10.06 10.26
N TYR A 135 19.79 10.41 9.31
CA TYR A 135 19.17 11.74 9.24
C TYR A 135 17.68 11.74 9.66
N ALA A 136 17.18 10.65 10.24
CA ALA A 136 15.77 10.52 10.63
C ALA A 136 15.27 11.63 11.57
N GLU A 137 16.14 12.08 12.48
CA GLU A 137 15.85 13.13 13.47
C GLU A 137 16.16 14.55 12.94
N VAL A 138 16.78 14.66 11.75
CA VAL A 138 17.14 15.96 11.16
C VAL A 138 15.97 16.51 10.38
N LYS A 139 15.44 17.64 10.80
CA LYS A 139 14.29 18.27 10.14
C LYS A 139 14.75 19.10 8.92
N GLY A 140 14.05 18.95 7.81
CA GLY A 140 14.31 19.69 6.55
C GLY A 140 13.63 21.06 6.49
N GLY A 141 12.66 21.30 7.33
CA GLY A 141 11.76 22.45 7.23
C GLY A 141 10.48 22.11 6.45
N HIS A 142 9.67 23.12 6.19
CA HIS A 142 8.45 23.02 5.41
C HIS A 142 8.64 23.65 4.02
N VAL A 143 8.35 22.93 2.96
CA VAL A 143 8.36 23.45 1.59
C VAL A 143 7.00 24.08 1.27
N LYS A 144 6.90 25.39 1.39
CA LYS A 144 5.67 26.16 1.17
C LYS A 144 5.25 26.16 -0.30
N ALA A 145 6.23 26.33 -1.20
CA ALA A 145 6.02 26.35 -2.65
C ALA A 145 7.20 25.70 -3.38
N HIS A 146 6.92 25.02 -4.47
CA HIS A 146 7.92 24.35 -5.28
C HIS A 146 7.57 24.46 -6.77
N ASN A 147 8.38 25.22 -7.51
CA ASN A 147 8.32 25.27 -8.96
C ASN A 147 9.36 24.30 -9.53
N ILE A 148 8.89 23.34 -10.31
CA ILE A 148 9.75 22.31 -10.92
C ILE A 148 9.71 22.49 -12.43
N TYR A 149 10.87 22.55 -13.06
CA TYR A 149 11.02 22.39 -14.50
C TYR A 149 11.68 21.04 -14.77
N PHE A 150 10.99 20.20 -15.51
CA PHE A 150 11.42 18.85 -15.86
C PHE A 150 11.67 18.77 -17.37
N ARG A 151 12.81 18.19 -17.72
CA ARG A 151 13.17 17.81 -19.09
C ARG A 151 13.86 16.45 -19.06
N GLN A 152 13.68 15.65 -20.09
CA GLN A 152 14.40 14.39 -20.25
C GLN A 152 15.16 14.33 -21.58
N GLU A 153 16.27 13.58 -21.58
CA GLU A 153 17.04 13.23 -22.75
C GLU A 153 17.44 11.75 -22.65
N GLY A 154 16.75 10.90 -23.46
CA GLY A 154 16.89 9.46 -23.36
C GLY A 154 16.47 8.95 -21.97
N ASP A 155 17.40 8.31 -21.25
CA ASP A 155 17.20 7.77 -19.90
C ASP A 155 17.65 8.71 -18.76
N LYS A 156 18.04 9.94 -19.11
CA LYS A 156 18.44 10.98 -18.15
C LYS A 156 17.36 12.03 -17.97
N ILE A 157 17.27 12.57 -16.78
CA ILE A 157 16.45 13.74 -16.49
C ILE A 157 17.33 14.94 -16.17
N MET A 158 16.81 16.11 -16.49
CA MET A 158 17.32 17.41 -16.07
C MET A 158 16.20 18.13 -15.34
N GLY A 159 16.47 18.54 -14.11
CA GLY A 159 15.52 19.23 -13.27
C GLY A 159 16.04 20.58 -12.80
N VAL A 160 15.14 21.56 -12.74
CA VAL A 160 15.37 22.82 -12.06
C VAL A 160 14.25 22.99 -11.04
N SER A 161 14.60 23.22 -9.79
CA SER A 161 13.68 23.34 -8.67
C SER A 161 13.89 24.66 -7.93
N ASP A 162 12.83 25.49 -7.91
CA ASP A 162 12.77 26.68 -7.05
C ASP A 162 11.89 26.35 -5.85
N LEU A 163 12.49 26.26 -4.65
CA LEU A 163 11.82 25.89 -3.42
C LEU A 163 11.79 27.06 -2.45
N VAL A 164 10.63 27.34 -1.87
CA VAL A 164 10.51 28.21 -0.70
C VAL A 164 10.44 27.33 0.52
N VAL A 165 11.52 27.29 1.29
CA VAL A 165 11.64 26.48 2.52
C VAL A 165 11.50 27.40 3.73
N THR A 166 10.68 27.03 4.69
CA THR A 166 10.47 27.77 5.93
C THR A 166 10.67 26.88 7.16
N ASN A 167 11.19 27.46 8.22
CA ASN A 167 11.23 26.81 9.53
C ASN A 167 9.93 27.12 10.28
N VAL A 168 8.99 26.20 10.28
CA VAL A 168 7.73 26.29 11.03
C VAL A 168 7.85 25.86 12.49
N GLY A 169 9.03 25.36 12.89
CA GLY A 169 9.30 24.93 14.25
C GLY A 169 9.63 26.10 15.19
N VAL A 170 9.69 25.82 16.48
CA VAL A 170 10.05 26.80 17.54
C VAL A 170 11.55 26.88 17.81
N GLN A 171 12.34 25.99 17.22
CA GLN A 171 13.79 25.92 17.37
C GLN A 171 14.49 26.18 16.03
N PRO A 172 15.71 26.76 16.03
CA PRO A 172 16.51 26.89 14.80
C PRO A 172 16.82 25.53 14.19
N LEU A 173 16.73 25.45 12.87
CA LEU A 173 17.23 24.31 12.09
C LEU A 173 18.70 24.59 11.73
N ALA A 174 19.62 23.89 12.36
CA ALA A 174 21.05 24.14 12.15
C ALA A 174 21.50 23.74 10.72
N HIS A 175 21.06 22.58 10.28
CA HIS A 175 21.37 22.03 8.95
C HIS A 175 20.10 21.43 8.33
N PRO A 176 19.25 22.25 7.68
CA PRO A 176 18.07 21.72 6.99
C PRO A 176 18.47 20.66 5.97
N VAL A 177 17.75 19.54 5.96
CA VAL A 177 18.01 18.43 5.03
C VAL A 177 17.01 18.45 3.87
N LEU A 178 17.49 18.23 2.66
CA LEU A 178 16.69 17.90 1.49
C LEU A 178 17.06 16.50 1.01
N TYR A 179 16.10 15.79 0.46
CA TYR A 179 16.31 14.46 -0.12
C TYR A 179 16.09 14.52 -1.63
N LEU A 180 17.01 13.95 -2.38
CA LEU A 180 16.98 13.84 -3.84
C LEU A 180 17.53 12.48 -4.25
N ASN A 181 17.03 11.93 -5.37
CA ASN A 181 17.52 10.64 -5.88
C ASN A 181 19.05 10.60 -5.92
N PRO A 182 19.70 9.55 -5.42
CA PRO A 182 21.17 9.46 -5.40
C PRO A 182 21.81 9.41 -6.78
N GLY A 183 21.07 9.00 -7.82
CA GLY A 183 21.55 9.01 -9.20
C GLY A 183 21.43 10.36 -9.91
N LEU A 184 20.92 11.40 -9.23
CA LEU A 184 20.84 12.77 -9.74
C LEU A 184 21.93 13.63 -9.10
N GLU A 185 22.83 14.17 -9.90
CA GLU A 185 23.88 15.08 -9.45
C GLU A 185 23.34 16.50 -9.33
N VAL A 186 23.66 17.20 -8.24
CA VAL A 186 23.36 18.61 -8.05
C VAL A 186 24.47 19.42 -8.71
N THR A 187 24.12 20.13 -9.78
CA THR A 187 25.07 20.94 -10.56
C THR A 187 25.14 22.39 -10.08
N ALA A 188 24.07 22.90 -9.47
CA ALA A 188 24.05 24.21 -8.84
C ALA A 188 23.05 24.23 -7.65
N LEU A 189 23.42 24.94 -6.59
CA LEU A 189 22.53 25.27 -5.48
C LEU A 189 22.80 26.74 -5.09
N THR A 190 21.82 27.59 -5.36
CA THR A 190 21.94 29.02 -5.09
C THR A 190 20.77 29.55 -4.29
N GLY A 191 20.97 30.66 -3.60
CA GLY A 191 19.92 31.39 -2.90
C GLY A 191 19.21 32.41 -3.78
N GLU A 192 18.38 33.25 -3.15
CA GLU A 192 17.50 34.24 -3.83
C GLU A 192 18.27 35.24 -4.68
N GLN A 193 19.48 35.66 -4.25
CA GLN A 193 20.29 36.63 -4.95
C GLN A 193 21.29 35.99 -5.94
N GLY A 194 21.18 34.69 -6.16
CA GLY A 194 22.10 33.92 -7.01
C GLY A 194 23.41 33.56 -6.33
N GLU A 195 23.55 33.79 -5.03
CA GLU A 195 24.71 33.35 -4.25
C GLU A 195 24.77 31.83 -4.12
N ASN A 196 25.97 31.27 -4.29
CA ASN A 196 26.17 29.84 -4.08
C ASN A 196 26.01 29.49 -2.60
N LEU A 197 25.18 28.51 -2.32
CA LEU A 197 24.98 27.98 -0.97
C LEU A 197 25.84 26.74 -0.76
N SER A 198 26.58 26.75 0.35
CA SER A 198 27.36 25.58 0.75
C SER A 198 26.44 24.47 1.26
N TYR A 199 26.71 23.25 0.84
CA TYR A 199 25.99 22.06 1.28
C TYR A 199 26.93 20.87 1.32
N THR A 200 26.56 19.89 2.14
CA THR A 200 27.17 18.55 2.13
C THR A 200 26.18 17.56 1.59
N ARG A 201 26.61 16.69 0.68
CA ARG A 201 25.78 15.64 0.14
C ARG A 201 26.27 14.26 0.59
N GLU A 202 25.37 13.47 1.13
CA GLU A 202 25.58 12.07 1.45
C GLU A 202 24.50 11.24 0.77
N SER A 203 24.81 10.62 -0.36
CA SER A 203 23.87 9.86 -1.16
C SER A 203 22.59 10.66 -1.51
N GLN A 204 21.42 10.29 -0.98
CA GLN A 204 20.16 11.00 -1.19
C GLN A 204 20.00 12.25 -0.32
N ALA A 205 20.76 12.40 0.76
CA ALA A 205 20.63 13.53 1.68
C ALA A 205 21.53 14.70 1.27
N ILE A 206 20.96 15.90 1.21
CA ILE A 206 21.62 17.18 0.94
C ILE A 206 21.43 18.04 2.18
N LEU A 207 22.49 18.29 2.92
CA LEU A 207 22.49 19.09 4.14
C LEU A 207 22.94 20.51 3.81
N LEU A 208 22.08 21.49 4.08
CA LEU A 208 22.40 22.90 3.90
C LEU A 208 23.31 23.37 5.07
N GLU A 209 24.37 24.09 4.77
CA GLU A 209 25.24 24.68 5.80
C GLU A 209 24.69 26.01 6.35
N LYS A 210 23.52 26.43 5.89
CA LYS A 210 22.81 27.61 6.32
C LYS A 210 21.72 27.24 7.34
N ALA A 211 21.86 27.74 8.56
CA ALA A 211 20.83 27.58 9.58
C ALA A 211 19.60 28.45 9.28
N LEU A 212 18.40 27.93 9.59
CA LEU A 212 17.14 28.66 9.45
C LEU A 212 16.56 28.95 10.84
N GLN A 213 16.33 30.21 11.18
CA GLN A 213 15.68 30.63 12.41
C GLN A 213 14.17 30.30 12.37
N PRO A 214 13.48 30.17 13.52
CA PRO A 214 12.02 30.04 13.56
C PRO A 214 11.32 31.13 12.75
N GLY A 215 10.43 30.74 11.82
CA GLY A 215 9.72 31.65 10.94
C GLY A 215 10.54 32.19 9.75
N GLU A 216 11.84 31.90 9.66
CA GLU A 216 12.65 32.30 8.50
C GLU A 216 12.28 31.51 7.26
N GLU A 217 12.20 32.23 6.12
CA GLU A 217 12.01 31.64 4.78
C GLU A 217 13.29 31.80 3.95
N ILE A 218 13.61 30.80 3.17
CA ILE A 218 14.70 30.82 2.19
C ILE A 218 14.22 30.34 0.84
N LEU A 219 14.58 31.06 -0.23
CA LEU A 219 14.42 30.58 -1.59
C LEU A 219 15.68 29.81 -2.00
N LEU A 220 15.49 28.59 -2.45
CA LEU A 220 16.54 27.71 -2.97
C LEU A 220 16.31 27.49 -4.46
N HIS A 221 17.32 27.74 -5.26
CA HIS A 221 17.36 27.37 -6.67
C HIS A 221 18.32 26.19 -6.85
N LEU A 222 17.81 25.02 -7.23
CA LEU A 222 18.56 23.80 -7.32
C LEU A 222 18.48 23.24 -8.74
N VAL A 223 19.64 23.03 -9.37
CA VAL A 223 19.76 22.41 -10.69
C VAL A 223 20.38 21.04 -10.53
N TYR A 224 19.77 20.04 -11.15
CA TYR A 224 20.22 18.66 -11.03
C TYR A 224 19.97 17.87 -12.30
N GLU A 225 20.81 16.86 -12.54
CA GLU A 225 20.70 16.00 -13.71
C GLU A 225 21.22 14.58 -13.41
N GLY A 226 20.77 13.59 -14.17
CA GLY A 226 21.28 12.22 -14.07
C GLY A 226 20.22 11.17 -14.37
N LYS A 227 20.47 9.95 -13.87
CA LYS A 227 19.59 8.80 -14.03
C LYS A 227 18.96 8.44 -12.70
N ILE A 228 17.68 8.09 -12.74
CA ILE A 228 16.97 7.62 -11.55
C ILE A 228 17.51 6.26 -11.11
N ASP A 229 17.92 6.17 -9.84
CA ASP A 229 18.20 4.91 -9.19
C ASP A 229 16.95 4.42 -8.47
N GLU A 230 16.34 3.35 -8.99
CA GLU A 230 15.13 2.74 -8.42
C GLU A 230 15.37 2.06 -7.06
N ALA A 231 16.64 1.75 -6.72
CA ALA A 231 16.97 1.10 -5.47
C ALA A 231 16.62 1.93 -4.22
N ILE A 232 16.43 3.25 -4.38
CA ILE A 232 15.99 4.15 -3.30
C ILE A 232 14.53 3.93 -2.88
N CYS A 233 13.71 3.35 -3.78
CA CYS A 233 12.29 3.19 -3.52
C CYS A 233 12.03 2.22 -2.36
N PHE A 234 11.05 2.55 -1.52
CA PHE A 234 10.61 1.71 -0.39
C PHE A 234 11.76 1.29 0.55
N PRO A 235 12.50 2.22 1.15
CA PRO A 235 13.60 1.88 2.06
C PRO A 235 13.14 1.18 3.35
N ASP A 236 11.86 1.29 3.71
CA ASP A 236 11.21 0.60 4.82
C ASP A 236 10.97 -0.89 4.59
N PHE A 237 11.10 -1.37 3.35
CA PHE A 237 11.01 -2.79 3.02
C PHE A 237 12.37 -3.47 3.11
N THR A 238 12.40 -4.70 3.64
CA THR A 238 13.60 -5.53 3.57
C THR A 238 13.97 -5.81 2.10
N ASN A 239 15.20 -6.24 1.84
CA ASN A 239 15.63 -6.56 0.49
C ASN A 239 14.81 -7.73 -0.10
N GLU A 240 14.42 -8.70 0.73
CA GLU A 240 13.54 -9.79 0.33
C GLU A 240 12.15 -9.26 -0.06
N GLU A 241 11.54 -8.43 0.78
CA GLU A 241 10.24 -7.79 0.50
C GLU A 241 10.29 -6.92 -0.75
N PHE A 242 11.39 -6.20 -0.97
CA PHE A 242 11.55 -5.34 -2.14
C PHE A 242 11.50 -6.12 -3.45
N HIS A 243 12.12 -7.29 -3.51
CA HIS A 243 12.13 -8.14 -4.69
C HIS A 243 10.87 -9.00 -4.81
N ASP A 244 10.16 -9.29 -3.71
CA ASP A 244 8.99 -10.16 -3.71
C ASP A 244 7.70 -9.41 -4.11
N THR A 245 7.03 -9.88 -5.14
CA THR A 245 5.76 -9.32 -5.59
C THR A 245 4.54 -9.92 -4.87
N ARG A 246 4.72 -11.00 -4.09
CA ARG A 246 3.62 -11.71 -3.41
C ARG A 246 2.94 -10.89 -2.32
N LEU A 247 3.57 -9.84 -1.81
CA LEU A 247 3.02 -8.98 -0.76
C LEU A 247 1.91 -8.04 -1.26
N MET A 248 1.35 -8.33 -2.41
CA MET A 248 0.31 -7.52 -3.02
C MET A 248 -1.03 -8.20 -2.87
N SER A 249 -1.73 -7.88 -1.81
CA SER A 249 -3.09 -8.38 -1.58
C SER A 249 -4.14 -7.77 -2.50
N PHE A 250 -3.83 -6.64 -3.13
CA PHE A 250 -4.80 -5.83 -3.83
C PHE A 250 -5.33 -6.42 -5.13
N PHE A 251 -4.48 -7.12 -5.88
CA PHE A 251 -4.84 -7.78 -7.12
C PHE A 251 -4.33 -9.21 -7.10
N GLN A 252 -5.09 -10.10 -6.46
CA GLN A 252 -4.74 -11.52 -6.32
C GLN A 252 -4.34 -12.19 -7.64
N THR A 253 -4.84 -11.70 -8.76
CA THR A 253 -4.58 -12.24 -10.09
C THR A 253 -3.13 -12.05 -10.54
N TYR A 254 -2.43 -11.03 -10.04
CA TYR A 254 -1.03 -10.74 -10.40
C TYR A 254 0.00 -11.55 -9.61
N HIS A 255 -0.37 -12.23 -8.55
CA HIS A 255 0.55 -13.05 -7.75
C HIS A 255 1.30 -14.12 -8.55
N SER A 256 0.69 -14.59 -9.62
CA SER A 256 1.22 -15.70 -10.42
C SER A 256 2.05 -15.24 -11.62
N MET A 257 2.02 -13.95 -12.02
CA MET A 257 2.64 -13.52 -13.27
C MET A 257 4.16 -13.45 -13.19
N PHE A 258 4.72 -12.83 -12.17
CA PHE A 258 6.16 -12.81 -11.90
C PHE A 258 6.43 -12.37 -10.45
N ARG A 259 7.58 -12.77 -9.90
CA ARG A 259 7.99 -12.44 -8.52
C ARG A 259 9.06 -11.36 -8.47
N HIS A 260 9.95 -11.34 -9.46
CA HIS A 260 11.04 -10.38 -9.55
C HIS A 260 10.94 -9.57 -10.83
N GLY A 261 11.61 -8.42 -10.89
CA GLY A 261 11.67 -7.59 -12.09
C GLY A 261 10.59 -6.51 -12.19
N ARG A 262 9.94 -6.18 -11.07
CA ARG A 262 9.11 -5.00 -10.97
C ARG A 262 9.93 -3.75 -11.29
N CYS A 263 9.29 -2.81 -12.01
CA CYS A 263 9.81 -1.46 -12.18
C CYS A 263 9.13 -0.52 -11.18
N PHE A 264 9.91 0.33 -10.55
CA PHE A 264 9.42 1.36 -9.61
C PHE A 264 9.50 2.75 -10.22
N ALA A 265 10.38 2.96 -11.17
CA ALA A 265 10.51 4.16 -11.97
C ALA A 265 11.05 3.80 -13.35
N ARG A 266 10.77 4.62 -14.35
CA ARG A 266 11.35 4.53 -15.69
C ARG A 266 11.49 5.92 -16.28
N VAL A 267 12.59 6.16 -16.96
CA VAL A 267 12.79 7.31 -17.84
C VAL A 267 13.24 6.76 -19.18
N GLY A 268 12.49 7.04 -20.23
CA GLY A 268 12.79 6.54 -21.57
C GLY A 268 12.02 7.27 -22.67
N ASP A 269 12.48 7.14 -23.91
CA ASP A 269 11.85 7.78 -25.07
C ASP A 269 10.48 7.16 -25.38
N ASP A 270 10.27 5.89 -25.02
CA ASP A 270 9.03 5.16 -25.14
C ASP A 270 8.03 5.53 -24.04
N TYR A 271 8.50 5.59 -22.79
CA TYR A 271 7.67 5.78 -21.63
C TYR A 271 8.46 6.30 -20.43
N THR A 272 7.87 7.23 -19.69
CA THR A 272 8.41 7.72 -18.41
C THR A 272 7.36 7.63 -17.33
N LEU A 273 7.73 7.10 -16.17
CA LEU A 273 6.91 7.05 -14.97
C LEU A 273 7.77 7.31 -13.74
N LEU A 274 7.43 8.36 -13.00
CA LEU A 274 8.13 8.82 -11.81
C LEU A 274 7.14 8.97 -10.67
N PHE A 275 7.32 8.18 -9.63
CA PHE A 275 6.57 8.27 -8.38
C PHE A 275 7.38 9.06 -7.33
N PRO A 276 6.73 9.61 -6.30
CA PRO A 276 7.42 10.31 -5.21
C PRO A 276 8.49 9.46 -4.53
N GLU A 277 8.29 8.14 -4.44
CA GLU A 277 9.22 7.20 -3.83
C GLU A 277 10.61 7.20 -4.45
N CYS A 278 10.73 7.56 -5.72
CA CYS A 278 12.03 7.62 -6.39
C CYS A 278 12.77 8.95 -6.19
N LEU A 279 12.18 9.92 -5.45
CA LEU A 279 12.84 11.23 -5.17
C LEU A 279 13.31 11.95 -6.42
N TRP A 280 12.49 12.00 -7.46
CA TRP A 280 12.86 12.60 -8.75
C TRP A 280 12.94 14.14 -8.72
N TYR A 281 12.51 14.77 -7.63
CA TYR A 281 12.68 16.18 -7.29
C TYR A 281 13.04 16.31 -5.80
N PRO A 282 13.68 17.41 -5.36
CA PRO A 282 14.08 17.57 -3.98
C PRO A 282 12.86 17.74 -3.06
N VAL A 283 12.88 17.06 -1.92
CA VAL A 283 11.86 17.13 -0.87
C VAL A 283 12.51 17.36 0.49
N ALA A 284 11.84 18.09 1.39
CA ALA A 284 12.37 18.40 2.73
C ALA A 284 11.98 17.35 3.80
N VAL A 285 11.10 16.42 3.45
CA VAL A 285 10.65 15.36 4.35
C VAL A 285 11.03 14.02 3.75
N SER A 286 11.62 13.15 4.56
CA SER A 286 11.90 11.77 4.14
C SER A 286 10.60 11.07 3.71
N PRO A 287 10.58 10.38 2.57
CA PRO A 287 9.37 9.67 2.11
C PRO A 287 8.95 8.56 3.06
N VAL A 288 9.86 8.11 3.91
CA VAL A 288 9.63 7.07 4.92
C VAL A 288 10.47 7.33 6.15
N ASN A 289 9.92 7.05 7.32
CA ASN A 289 10.72 6.84 8.52
C ASN A 289 11.12 5.36 8.59
N VAL A 290 12.39 5.05 8.36
CA VAL A 290 12.88 3.66 8.33
C VAL A 290 12.78 3.01 9.70
N SER A 291 13.00 3.77 10.78
CA SER A 291 12.93 3.30 12.16
C SER A 291 11.48 3.14 12.65
N ALA A 292 10.54 3.87 12.07
CA ALA A 292 9.13 3.80 12.38
C ALA A 292 8.28 3.91 11.10
N PRO A 293 8.20 2.84 10.29
CA PRO A 293 7.58 2.89 8.95
C PRO A 293 6.11 3.29 8.94
N LEU A 294 5.43 3.14 10.08
CA LEU A 294 4.02 3.51 10.25
C LEU A 294 3.83 4.99 10.63
N ALA A 295 4.90 5.66 11.11
CA ALA A 295 4.91 7.08 11.42
C ALA A 295 5.35 7.88 10.18
N ARG A 296 4.47 8.01 9.19
CA ARG A 296 4.78 8.76 7.97
C ARG A 296 4.69 10.24 8.22
N GLN A 297 5.66 10.96 7.67
CA GLN A 297 5.62 12.41 7.61
C GLN A 297 5.21 12.85 6.20
N TYR A 298 4.31 13.82 6.13
CA TYR A 298 3.91 14.47 4.89
C TYR A 298 4.22 15.95 4.98
N ASP A 299 4.58 16.55 3.86
CA ASP A 299 4.66 17.99 3.70
C ASP A 299 3.67 18.42 2.63
N PHE A 300 2.82 19.37 2.92
CA PHE A 300 1.83 19.87 1.96
C PHE A 300 2.39 21.10 1.25
N THR A 301 2.79 20.90 0.01
CA THR A 301 3.50 21.88 -0.82
C THR A 301 2.63 22.35 -1.99
N ARG A 302 2.65 23.64 -2.31
CA ARG A 302 2.07 24.18 -3.54
C ARG A 302 3.01 23.95 -4.70
N TYR A 303 2.66 23.01 -5.57
CA TYR A 303 3.49 22.65 -6.71
C TYR A 303 3.10 23.39 -7.98
N ARG A 304 4.09 23.68 -8.80
CA ARG A 304 3.96 24.04 -10.20
C ARG A 304 4.99 23.24 -11.00
N LEU A 305 4.51 22.31 -11.81
CA LEU A 305 5.36 21.47 -12.64
C LEU A 305 5.29 21.94 -14.09
N LYS A 306 6.45 22.16 -14.70
CA LYS A 306 6.61 22.42 -16.13
C LYS A 306 7.36 21.26 -16.76
N VAL A 307 6.78 20.65 -17.79
CA VAL A 307 7.36 19.51 -18.51
C VAL A 307 7.63 19.97 -19.95
N GLY A 308 8.89 20.01 -20.32
CA GLY A 308 9.33 20.45 -21.66
C GLY A 308 9.87 19.31 -22.51
N ASP A 309 9.92 19.54 -23.83
CA ASP A 309 10.59 18.68 -24.82
C ASP A 309 10.12 17.22 -24.85
N ILE A 310 8.81 16.98 -24.76
CA ILE A 310 8.25 15.62 -24.79
C ILE A 310 7.75 15.17 -26.18
N GLY A 311 7.87 16.03 -27.19
CA GLY A 311 7.38 15.77 -28.55
C GLY A 311 5.87 15.58 -28.59
N GLU A 312 5.40 14.55 -29.31
CA GLU A 312 3.97 14.23 -29.44
C GLU A 312 3.38 13.44 -28.24
N ARG A 313 4.22 13.11 -27.25
CA ARG A 313 3.79 12.38 -26.06
C ARG A 313 2.96 13.28 -25.16
N VAL A 314 2.13 12.63 -24.32
CA VAL A 314 1.27 13.29 -23.34
C VAL A 314 1.91 13.18 -21.96
N ALA A 315 2.08 14.32 -21.28
CA ALA A 315 2.44 14.35 -19.87
C ALA A 315 1.18 14.34 -19.01
N ILE A 316 1.22 13.60 -17.90
CA ILE A 316 0.13 13.48 -16.93
C ILE A 316 0.72 13.66 -15.54
N SER A 317 0.16 14.59 -14.78
CA SER A 317 0.50 14.88 -13.39
C SER A 317 -0.70 15.47 -12.66
N GLN A 318 -0.53 15.70 -11.36
CA GLN A 318 -1.54 16.36 -10.52
C GLN A 318 -1.73 17.82 -10.92
N GLY A 319 -2.94 18.34 -10.67
CA GLY A 319 -3.29 19.74 -10.91
C GLY A 319 -3.92 20.01 -12.28
N GLU A 320 -4.26 21.28 -12.52
CA GLU A 320 -4.81 21.74 -13.78
C GLU A 320 -3.70 21.83 -14.84
N MET A 321 -3.96 21.24 -16.00
CA MET A 321 -3.03 21.18 -17.13
C MET A 321 -3.27 22.35 -18.08
N GLU A 322 -2.21 23.09 -18.41
CA GLU A 322 -2.18 24.14 -19.42
C GLU A 322 -1.02 23.91 -20.41
N MET A 323 -1.23 24.14 -21.68
CA MET A 323 -0.18 24.15 -22.69
C MET A 323 0.37 25.57 -22.86
N SER A 324 1.68 25.71 -22.79
CA SER A 324 2.40 26.98 -23.02
C SER A 324 3.51 26.76 -24.04
N GLY A 325 3.18 26.89 -25.33
CA GLY A 325 4.06 26.49 -26.43
C GLY A 325 4.30 24.97 -26.38
N ASP A 326 5.55 24.53 -26.39
CA ASP A 326 5.94 23.12 -26.32
C ASP A 326 6.07 22.58 -24.88
N THR A 327 5.64 23.37 -23.90
CA THR A 327 5.73 23.02 -22.48
C THR A 327 4.34 22.73 -21.90
N THR A 328 4.17 21.59 -21.26
CA THR A 328 2.98 21.27 -20.46
C THR A 328 3.18 21.78 -19.03
N VAL A 329 2.25 22.58 -18.53
CA VAL A 329 2.29 23.17 -17.19
C VAL A 329 1.17 22.62 -16.35
N PHE A 330 1.51 22.06 -15.18
CA PHE A 330 0.56 21.61 -14.16
C PHE A 330 0.59 22.57 -12.99
N ARG A 331 -0.59 23.00 -12.53
CA ARG A 331 -0.74 23.88 -11.37
C ARG A 331 -1.73 23.26 -10.39
N ASN A 332 -1.29 23.05 -9.18
CA ASN A 332 -2.14 22.59 -8.11
C ASN A 332 -2.79 23.78 -7.41
N ARG A 333 -4.10 23.71 -7.18
CA ARG A 333 -4.82 24.70 -6.38
C ARG A 333 -4.51 24.54 -4.91
N GLU A 334 -4.61 23.29 -4.45
CA GLU A 334 -4.36 22.91 -3.06
C GLU A 334 -2.94 22.41 -2.89
N PRO A 335 -2.35 22.59 -1.72
CA PRO A 335 -1.06 21.99 -1.42
C PRO A 335 -1.18 20.46 -1.44
N LEU A 336 -0.19 19.79 -2.01
CA LEU A 336 -0.18 18.34 -2.12
C LEU A 336 1.00 17.73 -1.35
N PRO A 337 0.88 16.49 -0.88
CA PRO A 337 1.99 15.81 -0.22
C PRO A 337 3.10 15.41 -1.21
N SER A 338 2.76 15.27 -2.50
CA SER A 338 3.73 14.83 -3.52
C SER A 338 3.18 14.97 -4.93
N LEU A 339 4.08 14.85 -5.93
CA LEU A 339 3.76 14.77 -7.35
C LEU A 339 4.25 13.46 -7.95
N SER A 340 3.47 12.93 -8.88
CA SER A 340 3.90 11.90 -9.84
C SER A 340 3.91 12.47 -11.26
N LEU A 341 4.67 11.85 -12.15
CA LEU A 341 4.75 12.23 -13.56
C LEU A 341 4.73 10.98 -14.44
N SER A 342 3.79 10.93 -15.36
CA SER A 342 3.77 9.94 -16.43
C SER A 342 3.87 10.65 -17.78
N ILE A 343 4.71 10.13 -18.70
CA ILE A 343 4.85 10.62 -20.07
C ILE A 343 4.80 9.44 -21.02
N GLY A 344 3.88 9.44 -21.94
CA GLY A 344 3.71 8.36 -22.91
C GLY A 344 2.78 8.72 -24.06
N SER A 345 2.59 7.78 -24.97
CA SER A 345 1.58 7.90 -26.00
C SER A 345 0.24 7.48 -25.44
N TYR A 346 -0.64 8.44 -25.16
CA TYR A 346 -1.92 8.19 -24.54
C TYR A 346 -3.09 8.70 -25.37
N GLU A 347 -4.18 7.96 -25.33
CA GLU A 347 -5.51 8.42 -25.72
C GLU A 347 -6.30 8.80 -24.47
N ARG A 348 -7.02 9.94 -24.52
CA ARG A 348 -7.78 10.46 -23.39
C ARG A 348 -9.28 10.34 -23.63
N LYS A 349 -9.99 9.83 -22.63
CA LYS A 349 -11.44 9.91 -22.52
C LYS A 349 -11.79 10.66 -21.25
N SER A 350 -12.89 11.43 -21.25
CA SER A 350 -13.29 12.18 -20.06
C SER A 350 -14.81 12.32 -19.98
N ILE A 351 -15.31 12.32 -18.74
CA ILE A 351 -16.70 12.54 -18.38
C ILE A 351 -16.72 13.58 -17.25
N VAL A 352 -17.68 14.49 -17.30
CA VAL A 352 -17.89 15.49 -16.26
C VAL A 352 -19.17 15.14 -15.53
N LEU A 353 -19.08 14.94 -14.21
CA LEU A 353 -20.22 14.73 -13.33
C LEU A 353 -20.23 15.85 -12.30
N ASP A 354 -21.25 16.71 -12.34
CA ASP A 354 -21.34 17.94 -11.53
C ASP A 354 -20.08 18.82 -11.73
N SER A 355 -19.26 18.93 -10.68
CA SER A 355 -18.01 19.70 -10.68
C SER A 355 -16.75 18.83 -10.75
N LEU A 356 -16.91 17.50 -10.87
CA LEU A 356 -15.82 16.53 -10.88
C LEU A 356 -15.62 16.01 -12.30
N THR A 357 -14.40 16.12 -12.81
CA THR A 357 -14.00 15.57 -14.10
C THR A 357 -13.32 14.22 -13.89
N PHE A 358 -13.88 13.17 -14.49
CA PHE A 358 -13.25 11.87 -14.58
C PHE A 358 -12.46 11.79 -15.88
N GLU A 359 -11.20 11.44 -15.80
CA GLU A 359 -10.31 11.28 -16.95
C GLU A 359 -9.75 9.86 -16.99
N LEU A 360 -9.70 9.28 -18.18
CA LEU A 360 -9.07 8.01 -18.44
C LEU A 360 -7.99 8.21 -19.51
N TYR A 361 -6.76 7.88 -19.18
CA TYR A 361 -5.64 7.81 -20.12
C TYR A 361 -5.25 6.36 -20.32
N HIS A 362 -5.41 5.86 -21.53
CA HIS A 362 -5.05 4.49 -21.91
C HIS A 362 -4.11 4.51 -23.11
N PHE A 363 -3.37 3.43 -23.32
CA PHE A 363 -2.51 3.32 -24.50
C PHE A 363 -3.33 3.13 -25.77
N PRO A 364 -2.82 3.57 -26.92
CA PRO A 364 -3.50 3.40 -28.20
C PRO A 364 -3.89 1.93 -28.45
N GLY A 365 -5.16 1.71 -28.79
CA GLY A 365 -5.71 0.38 -29.04
C GLY A 365 -6.05 -0.44 -27.78
N HIS A 366 -5.89 0.13 -26.57
CA HIS A 366 -6.26 -0.52 -25.31
C HIS A 366 -7.68 -0.15 -24.84
N ASP A 367 -8.59 0.11 -25.79
CA ASP A 367 -9.99 0.39 -25.51
C ASP A 367 -10.88 -0.86 -25.52
N PHE A 368 -10.28 -2.05 -25.39
CA PHE A 368 -10.97 -3.34 -25.44
C PHE A 368 -12.09 -3.48 -24.39
N PHE A 369 -12.00 -2.79 -23.26
CA PHE A 369 -13.04 -2.76 -22.24
C PHE A 369 -14.35 -2.13 -22.75
N MET A 370 -14.31 -1.24 -23.75
CA MET A 370 -15.51 -0.64 -24.33
C MET A 370 -16.41 -1.67 -25.03
N ARG A 371 -15.85 -2.80 -25.49
CA ARG A 371 -16.62 -3.88 -26.12
C ARG A 371 -17.51 -4.62 -25.12
N ASP A 372 -17.07 -4.70 -23.87
CA ASP A 372 -17.80 -5.39 -22.81
C ASP A 372 -18.93 -4.55 -22.22
N TYR A 373 -18.93 -3.22 -22.52
CA TYR A 373 -19.91 -2.26 -22.02
C TYR A 373 -20.61 -1.45 -23.12
N MET A 374 -20.81 -2.08 -24.26
CA MET A 374 -21.39 -1.38 -25.44
C MET A 374 -22.79 -0.82 -25.20
N SER A 375 -23.60 -1.46 -24.36
CA SER A 375 -24.95 -0.99 -24.02
C SER A 375 -24.95 0.17 -23.00
N LEU A 376 -23.82 0.42 -22.32
CA LEU A 376 -23.71 1.50 -21.32
C LEU A 376 -23.16 2.80 -21.87
N LYS A 377 -22.80 2.83 -23.17
CA LYS A 377 -22.08 3.96 -23.78
C LYS A 377 -22.66 5.34 -23.47
N ASP A 378 -23.99 5.44 -23.47
CA ASP A 378 -24.73 6.69 -23.26
C ASP A 378 -25.22 6.86 -21.81
N SER A 379 -24.91 5.92 -20.92
CA SER A 379 -25.39 5.88 -19.54
C SER A 379 -24.27 6.04 -18.49
N ALA A 380 -23.02 6.24 -18.92
CA ALA A 380 -21.86 6.24 -18.05
C ALA A 380 -21.91 7.34 -16.96
N GLU A 381 -22.45 8.52 -17.27
CA GLU A 381 -22.61 9.59 -16.29
C GLU A 381 -23.56 9.17 -15.16
N PHE A 382 -24.71 8.63 -15.50
CA PHE A 382 -25.71 8.16 -14.53
C PHE A 382 -25.16 7.03 -13.65
N LEU A 383 -24.36 6.12 -14.23
CA LEU A 383 -23.78 5.00 -13.51
C LEU A 383 -22.63 5.39 -12.56
N LEU A 384 -22.03 6.57 -12.74
CA LEU A 384 -21.02 7.13 -11.84
C LEU A 384 -21.64 7.87 -10.65
N GLU A 385 -22.85 8.39 -10.78
CA GLU A 385 -23.51 9.23 -9.77
C GLU A 385 -23.71 8.46 -8.45
N GLU A 386 -24.25 7.25 -8.50
CA GLU A 386 -24.50 6.43 -7.31
C GLU A 386 -23.20 6.05 -6.57
N PRO A 387 -22.15 5.49 -7.22
CA PRO A 387 -20.87 5.21 -6.58
C PRO A 387 -20.21 6.46 -5.97
N VAL A 388 -20.25 7.59 -6.65
CA VAL A 388 -19.68 8.84 -6.12
C VAL A 388 -20.46 9.33 -4.90
N SER A 389 -21.79 9.26 -4.94
CA SER A 389 -22.65 9.63 -3.81
C SER A 389 -22.40 8.71 -2.62
N MET A 390 -22.34 7.41 -2.86
CA MET A 390 -22.00 6.41 -1.84
C MET A 390 -20.63 6.68 -1.22
N MET A 391 -19.63 7.09 -2.03
CA MET A 391 -18.32 7.43 -1.50
C MET A 391 -18.32 8.70 -0.65
N ARG A 392 -19.07 9.72 -1.03
CA ARG A 392 -19.25 10.91 -0.20
C ARG A 392 -19.84 10.58 1.17
N GLU A 393 -20.78 9.66 1.20
CA GLU A 393 -21.38 9.18 2.44
C GLU A 393 -20.38 8.39 3.28
N ILE A 394 -19.74 7.37 2.70
CA ILE A 394 -18.77 6.50 3.38
C ILE A 394 -17.60 7.29 3.96
N LYS A 395 -17.06 8.25 3.21
CA LYS A 395 -15.88 9.02 3.61
C LYS A 395 -16.20 10.25 4.45
N GLY A 396 -17.49 10.51 4.67
CA GLY A 396 -17.94 11.62 5.51
C GLY A 396 -17.65 13.00 4.95
N GLY A 397 -17.46 13.16 3.63
CA GLY A 397 -17.21 14.44 3.00
C GLY A 397 -17.08 14.35 1.49
N ASP A 398 -16.99 15.52 0.84
CA ASP A 398 -16.79 15.61 -0.59
C ASP A 398 -15.35 15.25 -0.98
N TYR A 399 -15.19 14.79 -2.21
CA TYR A 399 -13.88 14.61 -2.81
C TYR A 399 -13.16 15.96 -2.91
N PRO A 400 -11.94 16.09 -2.35
CA PRO A 400 -11.33 17.40 -2.17
C PRO A 400 -10.74 18.01 -3.45
N PHE A 401 -10.72 17.26 -4.56
CA PHE A 401 -10.20 17.71 -5.84
C PHE A 401 -11.30 17.87 -6.89
N ARG A 402 -10.96 18.45 -8.03
CA ARG A 402 -11.93 18.68 -9.14
C ARG A 402 -11.82 17.65 -10.25
N LYS A 403 -10.77 16.84 -10.25
CA LYS A 403 -10.59 15.79 -11.23
C LYS A 403 -10.14 14.49 -10.55
N PHE A 404 -10.50 13.41 -11.19
CA PHE A 404 -9.99 12.08 -10.89
C PHE A 404 -9.51 11.45 -12.18
N THR A 405 -8.24 11.07 -12.19
CA THR A 405 -7.56 10.59 -13.39
C THR A 405 -7.13 9.13 -13.23
N LEU A 406 -7.57 8.28 -14.14
CA LEU A 406 -7.09 6.91 -14.29
C LEU A 406 -6.00 6.90 -15.37
N VAL A 407 -4.83 6.33 -15.06
CA VAL A 407 -3.68 6.29 -15.97
C VAL A 407 -3.17 4.88 -16.13
N GLU A 408 -3.20 4.37 -17.37
CA GLU A 408 -2.63 3.07 -17.69
C GLU A 408 -1.09 3.12 -17.65
N THR A 409 -0.47 2.07 -17.13
CA THR A 409 0.98 1.91 -17.06
C THR A 409 1.41 0.59 -17.69
N PRO A 410 2.66 0.46 -18.14
CA PRO A 410 3.17 -0.82 -18.64
C PRO A 410 3.08 -1.93 -17.60
N VAL A 411 2.90 -3.16 -18.05
CA VAL A 411 2.60 -4.34 -17.22
C VAL A 411 3.61 -4.62 -16.10
N ASN A 412 4.85 -4.17 -16.26
CA ASN A 412 5.90 -4.38 -15.25
C ASN A 412 5.87 -3.39 -14.08
N PHE A 413 5.01 -2.36 -14.17
CA PHE A 413 4.71 -1.47 -13.06
C PHE A 413 3.56 -2.04 -12.24
N VAL A 414 3.85 -3.05 -11.44
CA VAL A 414 2.87 -3.68 -10.56
C VAL A 414 2.73 -2.85 -9.28
N PRO A 415 1.51 -2.46 -8.88
CA PRO A 415 1.28 -1.67 -7.67
C PRO A 415 1.90 -2.34 -6.45
N ARG A 416 2.38 -1.53 -5.51
CA ARG A 416 2.87 -2.01 -4.22
C ARG A 416 2.14 -1.31 -3.09
N GLN A 417 1.59 -2.10 -2.20
CA GLN A 417 0.99 -1.58 -0.98
C GLN A 417 2.10 -1.12 -0.03
N ARG A 418 1.95 0.08 0.51
CA ARG A 418 2.87 0.63 1.51
C ARG A 418 2.64 -0.03 2.87
N LYS A 419 3.67 -0.07 3.69
CA LYS A 419 3.49 -0.42 5.11
C LYS A 419 2.67 0.68 5.79
N GLY A 420 1.67 0.29 6.55
CA GLY A 420 0.74 1.22 7.20
C GLY A 420 -0.58 1.38 6.43
N PHE A 421 -1.42 2.32 6.87
CA PHE A 421 -2.78 2.51 6.37
C PHE A 421 -2.90 3.34 5.10
N THR A 422 -1.82 3.76 4.50
CA THR A 422 -1.78 4.79 3.46
C THR A 422 -1.59 4.28 2.04
N GLY A 423 -2.25 3.22 1.68
CA GLY A 423 -2.42 2.87 0.29
C GLY A 423 -1.20 2.40 -0.52
N SER A 424 -1.43 2.21 -1.78
CA SER A 424 -0.46 1.75 -2.78
C SER A 424 0.27 2.94 -3.43
N GLN A 425 1.49 2.72 -3.96
CA GLN A 425 2.19 3.75 -4.74
C GLN A 425 1.43 4.19 -6.00
N PHE A 426 0.54 3.34 -6.53
CA PHE A 426 -0.27 3.68 -7.71
C PHE A 426 -1.38 4.66 -7.42
N VAL A 427 -1.60 4.88 -6.14
CA VAL A 427 -2.60 5.81 -5.68
C VAL A 427 -1.90 7.10 -5.28
N GLN A 428 -2.17 8.16 -5.99
CA GLN A 428 -1.59 9.48 -5.81
C GLN A 428 -2.73 10.52 -5.72
N PRO A 429 -2.50 11.72 -5.19
CA PRO A 429 -3.52 12.77 -5.25
C PRO A 429 -4.05 12.93 -6.68
N GLU A 430 -5.36 12.95 -6.86
CA GLU A 430 -6.07 13.07 -8.15
C GLU A 430 -5.84 11.93 -9.16
N ILE A 431 -4.88 11.00 -8.95
CA ILE A 431 -4.48 10.01 -9.95
C ILE A 431 -4.47 8.60 -9.37
N LEU A 432 -5.06 7.66 -10.10
CA LEU A 432 -4.91 6.23 -9.91
C LEU A 432 -4.22 5.62 -11.13
N PHE A 433 -3.08 5.00 -10.91
CA PHE A 433 -2.38 4.25 -11.95
C PHE A 433 -2.83 2.78 -11.95
N TYR A 434 -2.94 2.18 -13.14
CA TYR A 434 -3.27 0.78 -13.29
C TYR A 434 -2.41 0.16 -14.42
N PRO A 435 -1.86 -1.06 -14.25
CA PRO A 435 -1.05 -1.68 -15.29
C PRO A 435 -1.88 -2.12 -16.49
N GLU A 436 -1.32 -2.05 -17.69
CA GLU A 436 -1.89 -2.66 -18.88
C GLU A 436 -2.20 -4.14 -18.66
N ARG A 437 -3.25 -4.67 -19.32
CA ARG A 437 -3.73 -6.06 -19.13
C ARG A 437 -4.15 -6.40 -17.71
N MET A 438 -4.13 -5.41 -16.81
CA MET A 438 -4.74 -5.58 -15.53
C MET A 438 -6.25 -5.55 -15.72
N TYR A 439 -6.85 -6.59 -15.29
CA TYR A 439 -8.23 -6.89 -15.45
C TYR A 439 -9.17 -5.88 -14.78
N LEU A 440 -9.30 -4.71 -15.38
CA LEU A 440 -10.60 -4.06 -15.39
C LEU A 440 -11.64 -5.03 -15.96
N GLY A 441 -11.20 -6.02 -16.76
CA GLY A 441 -12.02 -7.03 -17.39
C GLY A 441 -12.28 -8.34 -16.63
N TYR A 442 -11.55 -8.71 -15.59
CA TYR A 442 -11.81 -9.99 -14.91
C TYR A 442 -13.14 -10.02 -14.14
N TYR A 443 -13.55 -8.88 -13.60
CA TYR A 443 -14.89 -8.72 -13.02
C TYR A 443 -15.88 -8.04 -13.97
N ALA A 444 -15.41 -7.58 -15.12
CA ALA A 444 -16.20 -6.93 -16.16
C ALA A 444 -16.73 -7.90 -17.19
N HIS A 445 -16.35 -9.18 -17.18
CA HIS A 445 -16.96 -10.17 -18.05
C HIS A 445 -18.43 -10.35 -17.66
N VAL A 446 -19.27 -9.65 -18.36
CA VAL A 446 -20.69 -9.91 -18.44
C VAL A 446 -20.86 -11.39 -18.84
N GLY A 447 -21.13 -12.24 -17.88
CA GLY A 447 -21.27 -13.68 -18.11
C GLY A 447 -20.27 -14.59 -17.40
N PHE A 448 -19.43 -14.10 -16.51
CA PHE A 448 -18.50 -14.94 -15.74
C PHE A 448 -19.19 -15.83 -14.67
N TRP A 449 -20.44 -15.55 -14.34
CA TRP A 449 -21.31 -16.46 -13.58
C TRP A 449 -22.39 -16.99 -14.51
N PRO A 450 -22.17 -18.08 -15.25
CA PRO A 450 -23.25 -18.74 -15.95
C PRO A 450 -24.11 -19.50 -14.92
N GLY A 451 -24.99 -18.78 -14.28
CA GLY A 451 -26.18 -19.37 -13.68
C GLY A 451 -27.15 -19.64 -14.82
N ASP A 452 -27.54 -20.86 -15.02
CA ASP A 452 -28.27 -21.38 -16.17
C ASP A 452 -29.67 -20.78 -16.42
N GLU A 453 -30.12 -19.75 -15.75
CA GLU A 453 -31.45 -19.12 -15.95
C GLU A 453 -31.47 -17.67 -15.48
N ASP A 454 -30.55 -16.83 -15.97
CA ASP A 454 -30.61 -15.41 -15.63
C ASP A 454 -31.55 -14.68 -16.61
N GLU A 455 -32.74 -14.31 -16.13
CA GLU A 455 -33.74 -13.56 -16.90
C GLU A 455 -33.34 -12.08 -17.13
N ARG A 456 -32.17 -11.65 -16.59
CA ARG A 456 -31.70 -10.28 -16.73
C ARG A 456 -31.28 -9.94 -18.17
N THR A 457 -31.59 -8.74 -18.58
CA THR A 457 -31.14 -8.22 -19.87
C THR A 457 -29.64 -7.99 -19.90
N ARG A 458 -29.05 -7.99 -21.10
CA ARG A 458 -27.64 -7.66 -21.27
C ARG A 458 -27.27 -6.32 -20.64
N PHE A 459 -28.14 -5.33 -20.73
CA PHE A 459 -27.96 -4.01 -20.11
C PHE A 459 -27.85 -4.12 -18.59
N GLU A 460 -28.74 -4.85 -17.92
CA GLU A 460 -28.69 -5.05 -16.46
C GLU A 460 -27.41 -5.77 -16.01
N LEU A 461 -26.96 -6.74 -16.77
CA LEU A 461 -25.71 -7.45 -16.51
C LEU A 461 -24.49 -6.53 -16.68
N GLU A 462 -24.48 -5.69 -17.71
CA GLU A 462 -23.41 -4.71 -17.92
C GLU A 462 -23.43 -3.63 -16.85
N VAL A 463 -24.58 -3.15 -16.39
CA VAL A 463 -24.74 -2.22 -15.26
C VAL A 463 -24.15 -2.81 -13.98
N GLU A 464 -24.52 -4.04 -13.65
CA GLU A 464 -24.02 -4.73 -12.46
C GLU A 464 -22.51 -4.96 -12.54
N ALA A 465 -22.01 -5.43 -13.70
CA ALA A 465 -20.57 -5.63 -13.91
C ALA A 465 -19.79 -4.33 -13.81
N PHE A 466 -20.30 -3.23 -14.38
CA PHE A 466 -19.69 -1.91 -14.29
C PHE A 466 -19.73 -1.34 -12.86
N ARG A 467 -20.85 -1.50 -12.17
CA ARG A 467 -20.99 -1.13 -10.76
C ARG A 467 -20.01 -1.91 -9.90
N ASN A 468 -19.90 -3.22 -10.10
CA ASN A 468 -18.93 -4.07 -9.39
C ASN A 468 -17.49 -3.68 -9.73
N LEU A 469 -17.18 -3.34 -10.97
CA LEU A 469 -15.90 -2.79 -11.38
C LEU A 469 -15.58 -1.51 -10.61
N LEU A 470 -16.49 -0.55 -10.60
CA LEU A 470 -16.31 0.70 -9.89
C LEU A 470 -16.21 0.47 -8.38
N VAL A 471 -17.16 -0.21 -7.79
CA VAL A 471 -17.25 -0.37 -6.33
C VAL A 471 -16.19 -1.32 -5.79
N LEU A 472 -15.99 -2.48 -6.41
CA LEU A 472 -15.09 -3.49 -5.88
C LEU A 472 -13.64 -3.34 -6.34
N ASN A 473 -13.38 -2.79 -7.50
CA ASN A 473 -12.02 -2.68 -8.02
C ASN A 473 -11.45 -1.26 -8.02
N LEU A 474 -12.22 -0.25 -8.37
CA LEU A 474 -11.76 1.13 -8.29
C LEU A 474 -11.99 1.71 -6.90
N LEU A 475 -13.11 1.41 -6.30
CA LEU A 475 -13.49 1.95 -5.01
C LEU A 475 -13.06 1.05 -3.85
N ALA A 476 -13.14 -0.28 -3.92
CA ALA A 476 -12.64 -1.16 -2.86
C ALA A 476 -11.12 -1.22 -2.83
N GLY A 477 -10.50 -1.13 -3.97
CA GLY A 477 -9.08 -0.89 -4.05
C GLY A 477 -8.65 0.43 -3.46
N VAL A 478 -9.48 1.38 -3.58
CA VAL A 478 -9.42 2.69 -2.99
C VAL A 478 -9.88 2.67 -1.52
N PHE A 479 -10.65 1.68 -1.07
CA PHE A 479 -11.04 1.55 0.34
C PHE A 479 -9.85 1.35 1.26
N ASP A 480 -8.91 0.51 0.87
CA ASP A 480 -7.68 0.35 1.64
C ASP A 480 -6.72 1.53 1.48
N CYS A 481 -6.95 2.37 0.46
CA CYS A 481 -6.03 3.42 0.08
C CYS A 481 -6.60 4.84 0.21
N SER A 482 -7.88 4.98 0.51
CA SER A 482 -8.62 6.24 0.78
C SER A 482 -8.34 7.40 -0.19
N VAL A 483 -8.02 7.10 -1.44
CA VAL A 483 -7.49 8.05 -2.42
C VAL A 483 -8.52 8.97 -3.00
N LEU A 484 -9.70 8.44 -3.32
CA LEU A 484 -10.75 9.28 -3.89
C LEU A 484 -11.25 10.33 -2.91
N PHE A 485 -11.18 10.05 -1.63
CA PHE A 485 -11.86 10.87 -0.63
C PHE A 485 -11.06 11.13 0.64
N GLY A 486 -9.71 11.02 0.62
CA GLY A 486 -9.34 11.55 1.79
C GLY A 486 -8.09 11.45 2.55
N ASP A 487 -7.15 10.61 2.26
CA ASP A 487 -5.95 10.64 3.10
C ASP A 487 -4.96 11.75 2.70
N PHE A 488 -5.21 12.39 1.55
CA PHE A 488 -4.37 13.48 1.09
C PHE A 488 -4.81 14.88 1.56
N GLY A 489 -5.97 14.97 2.17
CA GLY A 489 -6.55 16.26 2.57
C GLY A 489 -6.21 16.74 3.97
N GLY A 490 -5.54 15.96 4.78
CA GLY A 490 -5.16 16.30 6.15
C GLY A 490 -4.84 15.04 6.92
N VAL A 491 -3.58 14.83 7.24
CA VAL A 491 -3.12 13.71 8.04
C VAL A 491 -2.60 14.25 9.35
N LEU A 492 -3.30 13.91 10.43
CA LEU A 492 -2.77 14.16 11.76
C LEU A 492 -1.44 13.42 11.90
N GLN A 493 -0.40 14.15 12.25
CA GLN A 493 0.92 13.58 12.48
C GLN A 493 1.27 13.70 13.95
N SER A 494 1.74 12.60 14.51
CA SER A 494 2.23 12.56 15.87
C SER A 494 3.42 11.62 15.96
N ASP A 495 4.56 12.17 16.35
CA ASP A 495 5.74 11.35 16.68
C ASP A 495 5.51 10.62 18.04
N GLU A 496 4.67 11.19 18.89
CA GLU A 496 4.32 10.63 20.19
C GLU A 496 3.34 9.44 20.06
N TYR A 497 2.37 9.53 19.12
CA TYR A 497 1.38 8.48 18.86
C TYR A 497 1.40 8.06 17.40
N PRO A 498 2.42 7.30 16.96
CA PRO A 498 2.53 6.85 15.57
C PRO A 498 1.28 6.10 15.11
N GLY A 499 0.79 6.41 13.91
CA GLY A 499 -0.39 5.76 13.33
C GLY A 499 -1.74 6.27 13.84
N PHE A 500 -1.78 7.17 14.83
CA PHE A 500 -3.05 7.68 15.36
C PHE A 500 -3.84 8.50 14.33
N GLY A 501 -3.16 9.15 13.38
CA GLY A 501 -3.82 9.81 12.27
C GLY A 501 -4.70 8.87 11.43
N GLY A 502 -4.31 7.61 11.29
CA GLY A 502 -5.14 6.57 10.67
C GLY A 502 -6.43 6.32 11.46
N ILE A 503 -6.34 6.28 12.80
CA ILE A 503 -7.51 6.13 13.68
C ILE A 503 -8.47 7.31 13.52
N VAL A 504 -7.94 8.54 13.47
CA VAL A 504 -8.75 9.75 13.25
C VAL A 504 -9.49 9.70 11.92
N ASN A 505 -8.78 9.26 10.87
CA ASN A 505 -9.40 9.09 9.56
C ASN A 505 -10.50 8.01 9.57
N ASP A 506 -10.27 6.89 10.25
CA ASP A 506 -11.26 5.81 10.35
C ASP A 506 -12.48 6.22 11.18
N LEU A 507 -12.28 6.95 12.27
CA LEU A 507 -13.38 7.51 13.09
C LEU A 507 -14.20 8.57 12.34
N ALA A 508 -13.64 9.21 11.33
CA ALA A 508 -14.35 10.17 10.49
C ALA A 508 -15.15 9.51 9.34
N LYS A 509 -15.09 8.20 9.18
CA LYS A 509 -15.84 7.43 8.19
C LYS A 509 -17.13 6.89 8.81
N VAL A 510 -18.20 6.77 8.00
CA VAL A 510 -19.41 6.06 8.44
C VAL A 510 -19.04 4.59 8.66
N ASP A 511 -19.46 4.06 9.81
CA ASP A 511 -19.25 2.64 10.09
C ASP A 511 -20.19 1.79 9.21
N PHE A 512 -19.63 1.16 8.18
CA PHE A 512 -20.30 0.16 7.36
C PHE A 512 -20.15 -1.25 7.92
N SER A 513 -20.12 -1.40 9.25
CA SER A 513 -20.08 -2.73 9.90
C SER A 513 -21.25 -3.65 9.50
N ASN A 514 -22.25 -3.12 8.82
CA ASN A 514 -23.42 -3.84 8.31
C ASN A 514 -23.33 -4.23 6.83
N GLY A 515 -22.29 -3.83 6.10
CA GLY A 515 -22.04 -4.26 4.73
C GLY A 515 -21.14 -5.49 4.67
N PRO A 516 -21.19 -6.31 3.60
CA PRO A 516 -20.24 -7.41 3.43
C PRO A 516 -18.84 -6.84 3.23
N MET A 517 -18.09 -6.69 4.31
CA MET A 517 -16.66 -6.42 4.19
C MET A 517 -16.01 -7.66 3.61
N VAL A 518 -15.62 -7.58 2.36
CA VAL A 518 -14.79 -8.59 1.73
C VAL A 518 -13.38 -8.46 2.34
N TYR A 519 -13.15 -9.21 3.41
CA TYR A 519 -11.82 -9.40 3.94
C TYR A 519 -11.02 -10.24 2.96
N VAL A 520 -10.13 -9.60 2.24
CA VAL A 520 -9.15 -10.28 1.40
C VAL A 520 -7.87 -10.42 2.22
N GLY A 521 -7.66 -11.57 2.85
CA GLY A 521 -6.45 -11.91 3.59
C GLY A 521 -6.73 -12.96 4.67
N GLU A 522 -5.75 -13.80 4.98
CA GLU A 522 -5.82 -14.70 6.14
C GLU A 522 -5.96 -13.87 7.41
N GLU A 523 -7.00 -14.09 8.17
CA GLU A 523 -7.18 -13.48 9.49
C GLU A 523 -6.10 -14.00 10.44
N ILE A 524 -5.52 -13.08 11.22
CA ILE A 524 -4.67 -13.46 12.36
C ILE A 524 -5.57 -14.15 13.40
N SER A 525 -5.15 -15.33 13.87
CA SER A 525 -5.89 -16.03 14.91
C SER A 525 -5.84 -15.23 16.22
N TYR A 526 -6.93 -15.34 17.00
CA TYR A 526 -7.00 -14.67 18.29
C TYR A 526 -5.84 -15.05 19.23
N SER A 527 -5.42 -16.32 19.20
CA SER A 527 -4.30 -16.80 20.01
C SER A 527 -2.96 -16.12 19.63
N GLU A 528 -2.74 -15.82 18.35
CA GLU A 528 -1.56 -15.08 17.90
C GLU A 528 -1.60 -13.64 18.36
N ILE A 529 -2.78 -12.97 18.30
CA ILE A 529 -2.97 -11.61 18.78
C ILE A 529 -2.64 -11.51 20.26
N VAL A 530 -3.21 -12.38 21.09
CA VAL A 530 -2.99 -12.39 22.54
C VAL A 530 -1.55 -12.74 22.87
N THR A 531 -0.96 -13.71 22.19
CA THR A 531 0.43 -14.12 22.40
C THR A 531 1.39 -12.98 22.08
N TYR A 532 1.15 -12.26 21.01
CA TYR A 532 2.00 -11.13 20.60
C TYR A 532 1.92 -9.97 21.60
N TRP A 533 0.70 -9.57 22.02
CA TRP A 533 0.52 -8.42 22.90
C TRP A 533 0.78 -8.70 24.37
N LYS A 534 0.94 -9.96 24.77
CA LYS A 534 1.23 -10.29 26.15
C LYS A 534 2.59 -9.76 26.58
N GLY A 535 2.59 -8.75 27.43
CA GLY A 535 3.80 -8.11 27.94
C GLY A 535 4.52 -7.17 26.97
N LYS A 536 3.87 -6.82 25.82
CA LYS A 536 4.42 -5.92 24.80
C LYS A 536 3.51 -4.70 24.62
N SER A 537 4.10 -3.50 24.58
CA SER A 537 3.41 -2.25 24.29
C SER A 537 3.30 -1.96 22.79
N MET A 538 2.40 -1.05 22.40
CA MET A 538 2.34 -0.60 21.00
C MET A 538 3.63 0.10 20.58
N ARG A 539 4.25 0.87 21.46
CA ARG A 539 5.53 1.56 21.17
C ARG A 539 6.64 0.58 20.84
N GLU A 540 6.73 -0.53 21.58
CA GLU A 540 7.68 -1.61 21.26
C GLU A 540 7.36 -2.31 19.93
N ALA A 541 6.07 -2.42 19.58
CA ALA A 541 5.66 -3.05 18.33
C ALA A 541 6.06 -2.24 17.09
N PHE A 542 6.08 -0.92 17.14
CA PHE A 542 6.49 -0.07 16.02
C PHE A 542 7.95 -0.27 15.59
N VAL A 543 8.81 -0.70 16.52
CA VAL A 543 10.23 -0.96 16.28
C VAL A 543 10.57 -2.44 16.21
N ASP A 544 9.56 -3.32 16.25
CA ASP A 544 9.73 -4.77 16.22
C ASP A 544 10.13 -5.26 14.82
N GLN A 545 11.36 -5.71 14.68
CA GLN A 545 11.90 -6.25 13.42
C GLN A 545 11.67 -7.76 13.26
N GLU A 546 11.23 -8.46 14.31
CA GLU A 546 11.02 -9.91 14.26
C GLU A 546 9.73 -10.30 13.54
N VAL A 547 8.76 -9.38 13.49
CA VAL A 547 7.46 -9.60 12.86
C VAL A 547 7.42 -9.01 11.46
N LYS A 548 6.99 -9.80 10.48
CA LYS A 548 6.83 -9.33 9.09
C LYS A 548 5.86 -8.17 9.01
N GLY A 549 6.16 -7.19 8.15
CA GLY A 549 5.41 -5.93 8.08
C GLY A 549 3.89 -6.09 7.93
N GLU A 550 3.42 -7.06 7.11
CA GLU A 550 1.99 -7.33 6.95
C GLU A 550 1.34 -7.89 8.23
N GLN A 551 2.02 -8.81 8.91
CA GLN A 551 1.54 -9.37 10.17
C GLN A 551 1.50 -8.30 11.27
N LEU A 552 2.52 -7.44 11.33
CA LEU A 552 2.56 -6.32 12.27
C LEU A 552 1.38 -5.35 12.03
N GLN A 553 1.06 -5.05 10.79
CA GLN A 553 -0.09 -4.21 10.44
C GLN A 553 -1.41 -4.80 10.95
N LYS A 554 -1.63 -6.10 10.75
CA LYS A 554 -2.83 -6.80 11.24
C LYS A 554 -2.93 -6.74 12.77
N LEU A 555 -1.81 -6.91 13.47
CA LEU A 555 -1.73 -6.81 14.92
C LEU A 555 -2.02 -5.40 15.43
N LEU A 556 -1.42 -4.37 14.82
CA LEU A 556 -1.65 -2.97 15.17
C LEU A 556 -3.10 -2.55 14.87
N ARG A 557 -3.68 -3.00 13.77
CA ARG A 557 -5.09 -2.75 13.43
C ARG A 557 -6.02 -3.19 14.56
N LYS A 558 -5.77 -4.34 15.17
CA LYS A 558 -6.57 -4.81 16.32
C LYS A 558 -6.45 -3.89 17.55
N LYS A 559 -5.29 -3.29 17.79
CA LYS A 559 -5.15 -2.26 18.83
C LYS A 559 -5.87 -0.96 18.47
N TYR A 560 -5.80 -0.54 17.21
CA TYR A 560 -6.52 0.64 16.74
C TYR A 560 -8.04 0.48 16.86
N GLU A 561 -8.58 -0.69 16.51
CA GLU A 561 -9.99 -1.03 16.74
C GLU A 561 -10.39 -0.88 18.22
N LEU A 562 -9.52 -1.27 19.16
CA LEU A 562 -9.78 -1.10 20.59
C LEU A 562 -9.76 0.37 21.02
N ILE A 563 -8.83 1.18 20.52
CA ILE A 563 -8.79 2.62 20.79
C ILE A 563 -10.08 3.27 20.28
N GLN A 564 -10.50 2.97 19.07
CA GLN A 564 -11.75 3.46 18.48
C GLN A 564 -12.96 3.11 19.36
N LYS A 565 -13.11 1.83 19.71
CA LYS A 565 -14.21 1.36 20.55
C LYS A 565 -14.18 1.98 21.95
N HIS A 566 -12.99 2.22 22.50
CA HIS A 566 -12.83 2.90 23.80
C HIS A 566 -13.35 4.34 23.71
N LEU A 567 -12.92 5.07 22.71
CA LEU A 567 -13.38 6.44 22.48
C LEU A 567 -14.89 6.50 22.24
N GLN A 568 -15.43 5.59 21.41
CA GLN A 568 -16.88 5.46 21.17
C GLN A 568 -17.66 5.16 22.47
N ALA A 569 -17.13 4.30 23.32
CA ALA A 569 -17.77 3.95 24.59
C ALA A 569 -17.80 5.11 25.59
N LEU A 570 -16.83 6.05 25.50
CA LEU A 570 -16.74 7.20 26.39
C LEU A 570 -17.59 8.39 25.95
N VAL A 571 -17.56 8.71 24.66
CA VAL A 571 -18.14 9.97 24.16
C VAL A 571 -19.37 9.74 23.27
N GLY A 572 -19.66 8.50 22.91
CA GLY A 572 -20.73 8.12 21.99
C GLY A 572 -20.26 8.11 20.53
N GLU A 573 -20.69 7.11 19.79
CA GLU A 573 -20.27 6.86 18.41
C GLU A 573 -20.57 8.04 17.48
N ARG A 574 -21.82 8.52 17.49
CA ARG A 574 -22.28 9.60 16.62
C ARG A 574 -21.57 10.93 16.92
N GLU A 575 -21.39 11.25 18.21
CA GLU A 575 -20.71 12.49 18.62
C GLU A 575 -19.22 12.45 18.25
N LEU A 576 -18.58 11.31 18.45
CA LEU A 576 -17.19 11.10 18.06
C LEU A 576 -17.01 11.22 16.54
N PHE A 577 -17.88 10.56 15.76
CA PHE A 577 -17.90 10.66 14.30
C PHE A 577 -18.04 12.11 13.84
N ASN A 578 -19.02 12.83 14.35
CA ASN A 578 -19.26 14.22 13.98
C ASN A 578 -18.05 15.12 14.29
N PHE A 579 -17.45 14.93 15.46
CA PHE A 579 -16.25 15.67 15.87
C PHE A 579 -15.06 15.37 14.94
N MET A 580 -14.75 14.11 14.71
CA MET A 580 -13.61 13.72 13.86
C MET A 580 -13.83 14.15 12.40
N LYS A 581 -15.05 14.04 11.90
CA LYS A 581 -15.41 14.55 10.56
C LYS A 581 -15.20 16.07 10.47
N GLN A 582 -15.67 16.82 11.45
CA GLN A 582 -15.49 18.28 11.48
C GLN A 582 -14.01 18.67 11.59
N PHE A 583 -13.27 18.01 12.46
CA PHE A 583 -11.82 18.24 12.63
C PHE A 583 -11.09 17.96 11.31
N LYS A 584 -11.36 16.84 10.66
CA LYS A 584 -10.78 16.51 9.35
C LYS A 584 -11.11 17.57 8.29
N GLN A 585 -12.36 18.02 8.21
CA GLN A 585 -12.78 19.00 7.22
C GLN A 585 -12.16 20.39 7.43
N SER A 586 -11.98 20.80 8.68
CA SER A 586 -11.33 22.09 9.00
C SER A 586 -9.83 22.11 8.76
N HIS A 587 -9.19 20.92 8.67
CA HIS A 587 -7.74 20.79 8.49
C HIS A 587 -7.33 20.14 7.16
N LEU A 588 -8.20 20.25 6.13
CA LEU A 588 -7.85 19.79 4.78
C LEU A 588 -6.61 20.52 4.26
N PHE A 589 -5.67 19.75 3.68
CA PHE A 589 -4.39 20.26 3.15
C PHE A 589 -3.50 20.96 4.17
N MET A 590 -3.71 20.67 5.43
CA MET A 590 -2.91 21.12 6.55
C MET A 590 -2.23 19.93 7.23
N ARG A 591 -1.33 20.27 8.13
CA ARG A 591 -0.60 19.31 8.96
C ARG A 591 -0.92 19.59 10.44
N PRO A 592 -2.13 19.22 10.91
CA PRO A 592 -2.46 19.43 12.31
C PRO A 592 -1.55 18.58 13.20
N ASP A 593 -1.16 19.10 14.34
CA ASP A 593 -0.44 18.36 15.37
C ASP A 593 -1.41 17.68 16.36
N PHE A 594 -0.85 16.78 17.15
CA PHE A 594 -1.63 16.06 18.15
C PHE A 594 -2.18 16.99 19.24
N GLU A 595 -1.40 17.98 19.65
CA GLU A 595 -1.77 18.93 20.69
C GLU A 595 -3.01 19.74 20.31
N GLU A 596 -3.18 20.05 19.02
CA GLU A 596 -4.37 20.74 18.51
C GLU A 596 -5.61 19.86 18.62
N LEU A 597 -5.52 18.62 18.16
CA LEU A 597 -6.62 17.65 18.31
C LEU A 597 -6.93 17.38 19.78
N GLU A 598 -5.91 17.16 20.63
CA GLU A 598 -6.07 16.92 22.05
C GLU A 598 -6.82 18.08 22.73
N ARG A 599 -6.42 19.30 22.46
CA ARG A 599 -7.06 20.51 23.02
C ARG A 599 -8.52 20.60 22.63
N GLU A 600 -8.84 20.40 21.35
CA GLU A 600 -10.22 20.48 20.86
C GLU A 600 -11.07 19.33 21.42
N PHE A 601 -10.53 18.11 21.43
CA PHE A 601 -11.20 16.92 21.95
C PHE A 601 -11.50 17.06 23.45
N ASN A 602 -10.47 17.42 24.24
CA ASN A 602 -10.61 17.57 25.68
C ASN A 602 -11.60 18.70 26.04
N THR A 603 -11.61 19.77 25.26
CA THR A 603 -12.57 20.89 25.44
C THR A 603 -14.00 20.45 25.12
N ARG A 604 -14.20 19.68 24.07
CA ARG A 604 -15.52 19.23 23.61
C ARG A 604 -16.15 18.18 24.51
N PHE A 605 -15.36 17.19 24.92
CA PHE A 605 -15.86 15.99 25.59
C PHE A 605 -15.55 15.93 27.08
N HIS A 606 -14.72 16.83 27.60
CA HIS A 606 -14.21 16.80 28.98
C HIS A 606 -13.53 15.49 29.35
N VAL A 607 -12.85 14.87 28.38
CA VAL A 607 -12.12 13.60 28.48
C VAL A 607 -10.66 13.85 28.14
N ASN A 608 -9.74 13.30 28.92
CA ASN A 608 -8.31 13.40 28.66
C ASN A 608 -7.89 12.38 27.57
N LEU A 609 -7.74 12.84 26.33
CA LEU A 609 -7.37 12.00 25.21
C LEU A 609 -5.98 11.38 25.39
N ARG A 610 -5.02 12.15 25.89
CA ARG A 610 -3.64 11.71 26.13
C ARG A 610 -3.58 10.52 27.09
N GLU A 611 -4.29 10.57 28.20
CA GLU A 611 -4.34 9.49 29.17
C GLU A 611 -4.84 8.18 28.58
N ILE A 612 -5.84 8.27 27.67
CA ILE A 612 -6.36 7.09 26.97
C ILE A 612 -5.31 6.53 26.02
N LEU A 613 -4.63 7.38 25.25
CA LEU A 613 -3.62 6.93 24.29
C LEU A 613 -2.40 6.36 25.00
N ASP A 614 -1.91 7.01 26.06
CA ASP A 614 -0.81 6.50 26.88
C ASP A 614 -1.08 5.09 27.40
N TYR A 615 -2.32 4.85 27.85
CA TYR A 615 -2.73 3.51 28.25
C TYR A 615 -2.50 2.46 27.15
N TYR A 616 -2.84 2.75 25.89
CA TYR A 616 -2.66 1.79 24.79
C TYR A 616 -1.23 1.74 24.27
N TYR A 617 -0.54 2.87 24.19
CA TYR A 617 0.79 2.95 23.61
C TYR A 617 1.88 2.45 24.56
N GLU A 618 1.72 2.65 25.87
CA GLU A 618 2.69 2.22 26.90
C GLU A 618 2.26 0.93 27.63
N GLY A 619 0.94 0.65 27.66
CA GLY A 619 0.37 -0.49 28.40
C GLY A 619 0.80 -1.84 27.83
N LYS A 620 1.16 -2.76 28.73
CA LYS A 620 1.60 -4.14 28.43
C LYS A 620 0.66 -5.20 28.99
N GLU A 621 -0.27 -4.79 29.83
CA GLU A 621 -1.25 -5.70 30.42
C GLU A 621 -2.45 -5.89 29.50
N LEU A 622 -2.99 -7.10 29.50
CA LEU A 622 -4.24 -7.44 28.82
C LEU A 622 -5.33 -7.66 29.87
N PRO A 623 -6.57 -7.25 29.57
CA PRO A 623 -7.68 -7.45 30.47
C PRO A 623 -8.06 -8.94 30.57
N ALA A 624 -8.69 -9.31 31.69
CA ALA A 624 -9.28 -10.64 31.89
C ALA A 624 -10.71 -10.46 32.42
N LEU A 625 -11.71 -10.60 31.57
CA LEU A 625 -13.10 -10.33 31.87
C LEU A 625 -13.88 -11.60 32.20
N PHE A 626 -14.79 -11.51 33.12
CA PHE A 626 -15.76 -12.56 33.44
C PHE A 626 -17.19 -12.03 33.27
N ILE A 627 -18.01 -12.78 32.55
CA ILE A 627 -19.43 -12.44 32.33
C ILE A 627 -20.31 -13.41 33.07
N ARG A 628 -21.40 -12.87 33.63
CA ARG A 628 -22.50 -13.65 34.25
C ARG A 628 -23.85 -13.07 33.85
N ASP A 629 -24.86 -13.92 33.93
CA ASP A 629 -26.26 -13.55 33.83
C ASP A 629 -26.62 -12.86 32.49
N LEU A 630 -26.04 -13.32 31.35
CA LEU A 630 -26.47 -12.85 30.04
C LEU A 630 -27.87 -13.33 29.74
N LYS A 631 -28.80 -12.40 29.61
CA LYS A 631 -30.21 -12.68 29.35
C LYS A 631 -30.88 -11.57 28.56
N VAL A 632 -31.95 -11.93 27.88
CA VAL A 632 -32.87 -11.02 27.22
C VAL A 632 -34.23 -11.17 27.91
N GLU A 633 -34.81 -10.08 28.34
CA GLU A 633 -36.10 -10.00 29.00
C GLU A 633 -37.03 -9.07 28.24
N LEU A 634 -38.29 -9.48 28.08
CA LEU A 634 -39.33 -8.60 27.55
C LEU A 634 -39.75 -7.65 28.66
N TYR A 635 -39.81 -6.40 28.34
CA TYR A 635 -40.24 -5.33 29.25
C TYR A 635 -41.38 -4.54 28.62
N GLU A 636 -42.51 -4.43 29.35
CA GLU A 636 -43.66 -3.66 28.93
C GLU A 636 -43.61 -2.27 29.58
N GLU A 637 -43.58 -1.22 28.78
CA GLU A 637 -43.62 0.18 29.20
C GLU A 637 -44.59 0.95 28.32
N ASP A 638 -45.60 1.58 28.89
CA ASP A 638 -46.57 2.45 28.20
C ASP A 638 -47.24 1.81 26.95
N GLU A 639 -47.68 0.55 27.05
CA GLU A 639 -48.28 -0.27 25.97
C GLU A 639 -47.28 -0.70 24.85
N GLU A 640 -45.99 -0.39 24.98
CA GLU A 640 -44.94 -0.86 24.08
C GLU A 640 -44.13 -2.01 24.73
N THR A 641 -43.89 -3.06 23.98
CA THR A 641 -43.07 -4.19 24.44
C THR A 641 -41.65 -4.01 23.86
N LYS A 642 -40.66 -3.92 24.76
CA LYS A 642 -39.24 -3.76 24.41
C LYS A 642 -38.43 -4.95 24.91
N ASN A 643 -37.42 -5.31 24.16
CA ASN A 643 -36.44 -6.31 24.59
C ASN A 643 -35.27 -5.59 25.32
N ILE A 644 -34.97 -6.07 26.54
CA ILE A 644 -33.84 -5.57 27.34
C ILE A 644 -32.82 -6.70 27.48
N GLY A 645 -31.65 -6.48 26.88
CA GLY A 645 -30.47 -7.32 27.13
C GLY A 645 -29.75 -6.90 28.39
N SER A 646 -29.42 -7.84 29.27
CA SER A 646 -28.68 -7.54 30.49
C SER A 646 -27.61 -8.58 30.80
N CYS A 647 -26.48 -8.12 31.37
CA CYS A 647 -25.42 -9.00 31.90
C CYS A 647 -24.59 -8.27 32.94
N LYS A 648 -23.82 -9.02 33.72
CA LYS A 648 -22.82 -8.50 34.66
C LYS A 648 -21.43 -8.87 34.20
N ILE A 649 -20.55 -7.85 34.10
CA ILE A 649 -19.18 -8.03 33.69
C ILE A 649 -18.25 -7.63 34.82
N TYR A 650 -17.37 -8.53 35.18
CA TYR A 650 -16.36 -8.34 36.22
C TYR A 650 -14.97 -8.24 35.57
N ASN A 651 -14.26 -7.16 35.83
CA ASN A 651 -12.89 -6.92 35.43
C ASN A 651 -11.97 -6.94 36.67
N PRO A 652 -11.29 -8.05 36.97
CA PRO A 652 -10.39 -8.13 38.13
C PRO A 652 -9.01 -7.48 37.86
N THR A 653 -8.71 -7.15 36.60
CA THR A 653 -7.42 -6.55 36.24
C THR A 653 -7.38 -5.05 36.55
N SER A 654 -6.18 -4.47 36.62
CA SER A 654 -5.98 -3.03 36.81
C SER A 654 -6.37 -2.21 35.59
N VAL A 655 -6.38 -2.81 34.42
CA VAL A 655 -6.55 -2.15 33.13
C VAL A 655 -8.00 -2.09 32.68
N PRO A 656 -8.47 -0.99 32.08
CA PRO A 656 -9.80 -0.90 31.54
C PRO A 656 -9.94 -1.84 30.32
N ALA A 657 -11.15 -2.28 30.05
CA ALA A 657 -11.45 -3.14 28.92
C ALA A 657 -12.68 -2.63 28.15
N VAL A 658 -12.70 -2.87 26.85
CA VAL A 658 -13.86 -2.59 26.01
C VAL A 658 -14.59 -3.87 25.67
N VAL A 659 -15.89 -3.85 25.83
CA VAL A 659 -16.80 -4.94 25.48
C VAL A 659 -17.74 -4.46 24.41
N THR A 660 -17.88 -5.24 23.35
CA THR A 660 -18.84 -4.97 22.27
C THR A 660 -20.02 -5.92 22.38
N LEU A 661 -21.21 -5.37 22.55
CA LEU A 661 -22.46 -6.09 22.49
C LEU A 661 -22.99 -6.07 21.06
N SER A 662 -23.15 -7.22 20.45
CA SER A 662 -23.78 -7.41 19.14
C SER A 662 -25.19 -7.95 19.29
N VAL A 663 -26.12 -7.36 18.58
CA VAL A 663 -27.54 -7.74 18.59
C VAL A 663 -27.96 -8.07 17.18
N ALA A 664 -28.59 -9.23 16.99
CA ALA A 664 -29.26 -9.57 15.76
C ALA A 664 -30.78 -9.64 16.02
N THR A 665 -31.52 -8.83 15.26
CA THR A 665 -32.98 -8.73 15.37
C THR A 665 -33.62 -9.15 14.05
N TYR A 666 -34.82 -9.71 14.13
CA TYR A 666 -35.61 -10.09 12.97
C TYR A 666 -36.97 -9.40 13.03
N SER A 667 -37.42 -8.86 11.89
CA SER A 667 -38.76 -8.32 11.72
C SER A 667 -39.60 -9.26 10.85
N MET A 668 -40.64 -9.85 11.40
CA MET A 668 -41.55 -10.70 10.63
C MET A 668 -42.35 -9.95 9.55
N GLY A 669 -42.46 -8.63 9.66
CA GLY A 669 -43.21 -7.83 8.70
C GLY A 669 -42.45 -7.47 7.40
N ASP A 670 -41.16 -7.27 7.49
CA ASP A 670 -40.35 -6.79 6.38
C ASP A 670 -39.30 -7.77 5.86
N ASN A 671 -39.23 -8.97 6.45
CA ASN A 671 -38.14 -9.95 6.18
C ASN A 671 -36.73 -9.41 6.34
N GLU A 672 -36.53 -8.36 7.14
CA GLU A 672 -35.25 -7.71 7.34
C GLU A 672 -34.57 -8.19 8.60
N ILE A 673 -33.27 -8.55 8.46
CA ILE A 673 -32.38 -8.80 9.57
C ILE A 673 -31.73 -7.49 9.97
N GLY A 674 -32.02 -7.00 11.18
CA GLY A 674 -31.34 -5.85 11.76
C GLY A 674 -30.13 -6.29 12.58
N SER A 675 -29.06 -5.53 12.56
CA SER A 675 -27.92 -5.73 13.45
C SER A 675 -27.55 -4.42 14.14
N GLY A 676 -27.12 -4.50 15.38
CA GLY A 676 -26.64 -3.36 16.15
C GLY A 676 -25.41 -3.73 16.98
N LEU A 677 -24.47 -2.79 17.09
CA LEU A 677 -23.27 -2.92 17.91
C LEU A 677 -23.26 -1.82 18.96
N ARG A 678 -22.93 -2.15 20.19
CA ARG A 678 -22.75 -1.16 21.27
C ARG A 678 -21.48 -1.46 22.05
N ASN A 679 -20.65 -0.44 22.23
CA ASN A 679 -19.39 -0.55 22.96
C ASN A 679 -19.56 -0.07 24.41
N TYR A 680 -19.02 -0.84 25.35
CA TYR A 680 -19.05 -0.52 26.77
C TYR A 680 -17.64 -0.56 27.35
N LEU A 681 -17.28 0.47 28.10
CA LEU A 681 -16.04 0.51 28.86
C LEU A 681 -16.27 -0.10 30.26
N ILE A 682 -15.43 -1.05 30.62
CA ILE A 682 -15.40 -1.70 31.93
C ILE A 682 -14.12 -1.26 32.63
N PRO A 683 -14.19 -0.38 33.64
CA PRO A 683 -12.99 0.05 34.37
C PRO A 683 -12.25 -1.11 35.03
N GLY A 684 -10.96 -0.91 35.31
CA GLY A 684 -10.18 -1.87 36.10
C GLY A 684 -10.76 -2.06 37.51
N HIS A 685 -10.59 -3.27 38.06
CA HIS A 685 -11.06 -3.64 39.40
C HIS A 685 -12.54 -3.33 39.65
N SER A 686 -13.39 -3.50 38.62
CA SER A 686 -14.81 -3.14 38.69
C SER A 686 -15.73 -4.28 38.29
N CYS A 687 -16.98 -4.18 38.73
CA CYS A 687 -18.10 -4.96 38.25
C CYS A 687 -19.14 -4.01 37.68
N LYS A 688 -19.50 -4.18 36.40
CA LYS A 688 -20.49 -3.32 35.73
C LYS A 688 -21.68 -4.20 35.28
N GLU A 689 -22.88 -3.76 35.61
CA GLU A 689 -24.08 -4.27 35.01
C GLU A 689 -24.38 -3.49 33.72
N ILE A 690 -24.48 -4.22 32.61
CA ILE A 690 -24.93 -3.69 31.33
C ILE A 690 -26.38 -3.99 31.17
N ARG A 691 -27.17 -2.96 30.85
CA ARG A 691 -28.55 -3.07 30.39
C ARG A 691 -28.67 -2.33 29.08
N ALA A 692 -29.09 -3.00 28.02
CA ALA A 692 -29.22 -2.44 26.68
C ALA A 692 -30.67 -2.61 26.23
N ASP A 693 -31.28 -1.50 25.80
CA ASP A 693 -32.55 -1.52 25.07
C ASP A 693 -32.26 -2.02 23.65
N LEU A 694 -32.80 -3.17 23.31
CA LEU A 694 -32.63 -3.85 22.03
C LEU A 694 -33.74 -3.54 21.03
N GLY A 695 -34.69 -2.69 21.43
CA GLY A 695 -35.81 -2.27 20.61
C GLY A 695 -36.99 -3.24 20.64
N MET A 696 -37.97 -2.95 19.78
CA MET A 696 -39.24 -3.70 19.70
C MET A 696 -39.19 -4.93 18.79
N ARG A 697 -38.12 -5.08 18.00
CA ARG A 697 -37.95 -6.25 17.09
C ARG A 697 -37.58 -7.50 17.86
N ASP A 698 -38.03 -8.64 17.39
CA ASP A 698 -37.65 -9.92 17.99
C ASP A 698 -36.13 -10.10 17.93
N VAL A 699 -35.53 -10.26 19.10
CA VAL A 699 -34.10 -10.57 19.24
C VAL A 699 -33.89 -12.06 19.11
N PHE A 700 -33.22 -12.51 18.08
CA PHE A 700 -32.93 -13.92 17.91
C PHE A 700 -31.50 -14.30 18.33
N ALA A 701 -30.56 -13.35 18.32
CA ALA A 701 -29.22 -13.60 18.85
C ALA A 701 -28.65 -12.36 19.55
N LEU A 702 -27.98 -12.59 20.65
CA LEU A 702 -27.21 -11.61 21.40
C LEU A 702 -25.81 -12.16 21.59
N GLY A 703 -24.83 -11.48 21.00
CA GLY A 703 -23.42 -11.83 21.11
C GLY A 703 -22.66 -10.80 21.95
N MET A 704 -21.64 -11.24 22.64
CA MET A 704 -20.74 -10.36 23.36
C MET A 704 -19.29 -10.69 23.06
N ASN A 705 -18.61 -9.72 22.46
CA ASN A 705 -17.19 -9.82 22.17
C ASN A 705 -16.39 -9.08 23.25
N LEU A 706 -15.56 -9.81 23.95
CA LEU A 706 -14.75 -9.34 25.08
C LEU A 706 -13.40 -8.77 24.68
N SER A 707 -13.10 -8.67 23.41
CA SER A 707 -11.90 -8.09 22.79
C SER A 707 -10.61 -8.22 23.61
N GLN A 708 -9.69 -9.06 23.15
CA GLN A 708 -8.39 -9.31 23.79
C GLN A 708 -8.45 -9.78 25.25
N ASN A 709 -9.55 -10.39 25.64
CA ASN A 709 -9.70 -10.97 26.96
C ASN A 709 -8.81 -12.23 27.12
N LEU A 710 -8.20 -12.40 28.28
CA LEU A 710 -7.56 -13.66 28.69
C LEU A 710 -8.60 -14.57 29.39
N PRO A 711 -8.70 -15.88 29.12
CA PRO A 711 -7.80 -16.75 28.35
C PRO A 711 -8.18 -16.93 26.86
N GLY A 712 -9.13 -16.23 26.33
CA GLY A 712 -9.51 -16.39 24.94
C GLY A 712 -10.61 -15.42 24.49
N GLU A 713 -10.89 -15.41 23.19
CA GLU A 713 -12.04 -14.70 22.63
C GLU A 713 -13.32 -15.41 23.07
N ASN A 714 -13.97 -14.86 24.06
CA ASN A 714 -15.27 -15.39 24.51
C ASN A 714 -16.35 -14.59 23.78
N ILE A 715 -16.86 -15.15 22.71
CA ILE A 715 -18.15 -14.75 22.16
C ILE A 715 -19.17 -15.53 22.95
N LEU A 716 -19.87 -14.87 23.84
CA LEU A 716 -21.03 -15.44 24.49
C LEU A 716 -22.23 -15.16 23.61
N GLU A 717 -22.86 -16.22 23.13
CA GLU A 717 -24.06 -16.14 22.31
C GLU A 717 -25.24 -16.56 23.14
N TRP A 718 -26.29 -15.75 23.11
CA TRP A 718 -27.60 -16.10 23.54
C TRP A 718 -28.48 -16.21 22.30
N THR A 719 -29.20 -17.30 22.14
CA THR A 719 -30.18 -17.50 21.06
C THR A 719 -31.55 -17.70 21.66
N SER A 720 -32.55 -17.07 21.07
CA SER A 720 -33.93 -17.35 21.43
C SER A 720 -34.23 -18.84 21.12
N SER A 721 -34.63 -19.58 22.11
CA SER A 721 -35.00 -20.99 21.99
C SER A 721 -36.30 -21.18 21.23
#